data_7cf520ecb8d944da7dce322c7293a4e7
#
_entry.id   7cf520ecb8d944da7dce322c7293a4e7
#
_cell.length_a   1.000
_cell.length_b   1.000
_cell.length_c   1.000
_cell.angle_alpha   90.00
_cell.angle_beta   90.00
_cell.angle_gamma   90.00
#
_symmetry.space_group_name_H-M   'P 1'
#
loop_
_entity.id
_entity.type
_entity.pdbx_description
1 polymer ?
#
loop_
_entity_poly.entity_id
_entity_poly.type
_entity_poly.pdbx_seq_one_letter_code
_entity_poly.pdbx_strand_id
1 'polypeptide(L)'
;MKQLLLFIALLFCCGLSAQRVSGIVTNEFGEPVPYANVLVQETGLGTTSNDEGYYELGFVTEGNYRLIFSSIGYANLKENVIVSLEDMALNVSLHTSDVLLREITVNANKKDPAYGIIRKVVEHKNEHLSAADSYRANIYVKAVEEVERNEKASKKPFLEIEDIDEESGIPDPFAAEEKARKELLGRLHLIEMEVTLNFQQPRQFKEERTAYQAYGETRGLFIPRFGETDFNFYRNMVALTNISDAPVISPLSNTGILSYKYELESTDLEGDQIVYKIKVTPRKHGNSTCSGYLWINAESYTINRLDLTFSKYPLKFFDDFRLQQEYTKQDGRWIVNKQVFLYVAKQGKQATFRGNTTLSYSDYEHNYPFPPKFFGNEVSVITREAYKRDSSYWKDSRTVALTKEEAQMIHLRDSLKAITSSDAYQDSLATLYNKIKPLELVWDGVGFRNNQKKSHLYVGSIPELIGYSVVGGWQIEPHVSYSRRYENGKMINVSGGLGYGLLNKNITGDFNIWHRYNAFLLGDITFGGGRSFESINPNDAFLNQLRPSNYILKDIVRGRHQLELFNGFFLINAVEHTIRRPITDFKTSTLFDNVVEDIEAPLDFEVYDAFITNTMLQYTPGQKYLREPDRKIRLDSKWPTFTLRHQKGWKGVLGSDIDFDFLALEARQTIRFGVLGNSSYELKAGQFINTNDLRFIDFMRFRESDPILLSDPTQTFNALDTSLTTTKPFIEFHHIHHFNGALINNIPLLNKTRIKTIAGAGVLWIPSQSFRYQELFVGLERVFKVGARRRLRLGTYFVVGDATNGAANTEFKISFDIIDLWKRDWSF
;
A
#
# COMPACT_ATOMS: atom_id res chain seq x y z
N MET A 1 -6.45 -60.86 21.26
CA MET A 1 -7.18 -59.64 21.70
C MET A 1 -6.72 -58.36 21.03
N LYS A 2 -5.42 -58.04 20.95
CA LYS A 2 -4.94 -56.84 20.24
C LYS A 2 -5.22 -56.82 18.71
N GLN A 3 -5.16 -57.96 18.04
CA GLN A 3 -5.45 -58.04 16.61
C GLN A 3 -6.95 -57.99 16.27
N LEU A 4 -7.82 -58.40 17.19
CA LEU A 4 -9.28 -58.27 17.01
C LEU A 4 -9.76 -56.82 17.26
N LEU A 5 -9.13 -56.08 18.16
CA LEU A 5 -9.37 -54.67 18.39
C LEU A 5 -8.89 -53.80 17.22
N LEU A 6 -7.75 -54.20 16.55
CA LEU A 6 -7.27 -53.52 15.36
C LEU A 6 -8.20 -53.73 14.16
N PHE A 7 -8.78 -54.94 14.03
CA PHE A 7 -9.74 -55.28 12.97
C PHE A 7 -11.13 -54.59 13.17
N ILE A 8 -11.54 -54.40 14.40
CA ILE A 8 -12.75 -53.64 14.75
C ILE A 8 -12.51 -52.13 14.55
N ALA A 9 -11.34 -51.60 14.85
CA ALA A 9 -10.96 -50.21 14.56
C ALA A 9 -10.87 -49.94 13.06
N LEU A 10 -10.38 -50.91 12.25
CA LEU A 10 -10.35 -50.79 10.78
C LEU A 10 -11.74 -50.84 10.14
N LEU A 11 -12.70 -51.56 10.75
CA LEU A 11 -14.11 -51.60 10.30
C LEU A 11 -14.88 -50.31 10.65
N PHE A 12 -14.42 -49.52 11.61
CA PHE A 12 -15.00 -48.23 11.96
C PHE A 12 -14.47 -47.06 11.15
N CYS A 13 -13.37 -47.24 10.40
CA CYS A 13 -12.80 -46.21 9.50
C CYS A 13 -13.43 -46.18 8.10
N CYS A 14 -14.32 -47.09 7.74
CA CYS A 14 -15.02 -47.08 6.46
C CYS A 14 -16.44 -46.50 6.57
N GLY A 15 -16.57 -45.16 6.70
CA GLY A 15 -17.91 -44.62 6.72
C GLY A 15 -18.09 -43.13 6.99
N LEU A 16 -17.12 -42.29 6.68
CA LEU A 16 -17.37 -40.87 6.59
C LEU A 16 -17.37 -40.44 5.11
N SER A 17 -18.34 -40.93 4.36
CA SER A 17 -18.66 -40.30 3.08
C SER A 17 -19.36 -38.97 3.39
N ALA A 18 -18.69 -37.87 3.12
CA ALA A 18 -19.34 -36.56 3.16
C ALA A 18 -20.38 -36.55 2.02
N GLN A 19 -21.66 -36.42 2.39
CA GLN A 19 -22.76 -36.33 1.42
C GLN A 19 -22.59 -35.03 0.62
N ARG A 20 -22.85 -35.09 -0.68
CA ARG A 20 -22.70 -33.95 -1.57
C ARG A 20 -23.99 -33.61 -2.27
N VAL A 21 -24.30 -32.33 -2.34
CA VAL A 21 -25.29 -31.80 -3.26
C VAL A 21 -24.53 -31.04 -4.34
N SER A 22 -24.63 -31.45 -5.58
CA SER A 22 -23.99 -30.82 -6.71
C SER A 22 -24.95 -30.58 -7.85
N GLY A 23 -24.66 -29.68 -8.75
CA GLY A 23 -25.53 -29.42 -9.89
C GLY A 23 -25.05 -28.23 -10.71
N ILE A 24 -25.86 -27.86 -11.67
CA ILE A 24 -25.61 -26.71 -12.54
C ILE A 24 -26.67 -25.64 -12.27
N VAL A 25 -26.23 -24.43 -12.07
CA VAL A 25 -27.08 -23.24 -12.03
C VAL A 25 -27.16 -22.69 -13.44
N THR A 26 -28.35 -22.68 -14.00
CA THR A 26 -28.66 -22.13 -15.32
C THR A 26 -29.62 -20.95 -15.22
N ASN A 27 -29.74 -20.18 -16.28
CA ASN A 27 -30.83 -19.23 -16.44
C ASN A 27 -32.04 -19.95 -17.10
N GLU A 28 -33.12 -19.23 -17.29
CA GLU A 28 -34.36 -19.71 -17.94
C GLU A 28 -34.16 -20.14 -19.40
N PHE A 29 -33.06 -19.74 -20.04
CA PHE A 29 -32.70 -20.16 -21.40
C PHE A 29 -31.78 -21.37 -21.44
N GLY A 30 -31.43 -21.93 -20.25
CA GLY A 30 -30.50 -23.05 -20.12
C GLY A 30 -29.02 -22.68 -20.20
N GLU A 31 -28.69 -21.39 -20.23
CA GLU A 31 -27.31 -20.94 -20.19
C GLU A 31 -26.73 -20.99 -18.77
N PRO A 32 -25.48 -21.39 -18.55
CA PRO A 32 -24.90 -21.45 -17.23
C PRO A 32 -24.81 -20.05 -16.60
N VAL A 33 -25.09 -19.97 -15.29
CA VAL A 33 -24.94 -18.76 -14.51
C VAL A 33 -23.67 -18.89 -13.67
N PRO A 34 -22.58 -18.24 -14.10
CA PRO A 34 -21.32 -18.29 -13.37
C PRO A 34 -21.39 -17.44 -12.09
N TYR A 35 -20.64 -17.88 -11.07
CA TYR A 35 -20.50 -17.20 -9.78
C TYR A 35 -21.83 -16.96 -9.03
N ALA A 36 -22.84 -17.78 -9.29
CA ALA A 36 -24.04 -17.80 -8.49
C ALA A 36 -23.70 -18.30 -7.07
N ASN A 37 -24.16 -17.59 -6.07
CA ASN A 37 -23.96 -17.95 -4.67
C ASN A 37 -25.01 -18.98 -4.24
N VAL A 38 -24.58 -20.08 -3.63
CA VAL A 38 -25.41 -21.15 -3.10
C VAL A 38 -25.18 -21.22 -1.59
N LEU A 39 -26.18 -20.83 -0.80
CA LEU A 39 -26.09 -20.71 0.66
C LEU A 39 -27.02 -21.76 1.31
N VAL A 40 -26.47 -22.46 2.31
CA VAL A 40 -27.29 -23.31 3.23
C VAL A 40 -27.77 -22.43 4.37
N GLN A 41 -29.05 -22.17 4.43
CA GLN A 41 -29.63 -21.24 5.41
C GLN A 41 -29.36 -21.65 6.87
N GLU A 42 -29.39 -22.94 7.16
CA GLU A 42 -29.29 -23.50 8.52
C GLU A 42 -27.86 -23.51 9.06
N THR A 43 -26.85 -23.60 8.19
CA THR A 43 -25.45 -23.73 8.59
C THR A 43 -24.60 -22.50 8.27
N GLY A 44 -25.10 -21.60 7.40
CA GLY A 44 -24.33 -20.48 6.87
C GLY A 44 -23.16 -20.89 5.95
N LEU A 45 -23.05 -22.17 5.62
CA LEU A 45 -22.08 -22.68 4.66
C LEU A 45 -22.63 -22.52 3.24
N GLY A 46 -21.74 -22.36 2.27
CA GLY A 46 -22.17 -22.27 0.88
C GLY A 46 -21.00 -22.45 -0.08
N THR A 47 -21.32 -22.29 -1.35
CA THR A 47 -20.38 -22.38 -2.46
C THR A 47 -20.78 -21.36 -3.53
N THR A 48 -19.95 -21.20 -4.55
CA THR A 48 -20.30 -20.45 -5.76
C THR A 48 -20.16 -21.35 -6.97
N SER A 49 -21.02 -21.13 -7.98
CA SER A 49 -20.85 -21.84 -9.25
C SER A 49 -19.60 -21.37 -10.00
N ASN A 50 -18.98 -22.28 -10.75
CA ASN A 50 -17.84 -21.99 -11.63
C ASN A 50 -18.30 -21.33 -12.96
N ASP A 51 -17.38 -21.17 -13.91
CA ASP A 51 -17.66 -20.55 -15.21
C ASP A 51 -18.70 -21.32 -16.05
N GLU A 52 -18.83 -22.64 -15.84
CA GLU A 52 -19.82 -23.50 -16.45
C GLU A 52 -21.11 -23.63 -15.63
N GLY A 53 -21.28 -22.81 -14.58
CA GLY A 53 -22.44 -22.83 -13.70
C GLY A 53 -22.47 -23.99 -12.72
N TYR A 54 -21.46 -24.87 -12.70
CA TYR A 54 -21.41 -26.04 -11.81
C TYR A 54 -21.10 -25.62 -10.37
N TYR A 55 -21.84 -26.21 -9.42
CA TYR A 55 -21.57 -26.04 -7.99
C TYR A 55 -21.53 -27.39 -7.27
N GLU A 56 -20.78 -27.45 -6.17
CA GLU A 56 -20.73 -28.63 -5.28
C GLU A 56 -20.73 -28.15 -3.83
N LEU A 57 -21.56 -28.77 -3.02
CA LEU A 57 -21.77 -28.44 -1.61
C LEU A 57 -21.74 -29.72 -0.78
N GLY A 58 -20.80 -29.79 0.18
CA GLY A 58 -20.66 -30.95 1.06
C GLY A 58 -21.38 -30.73 2.39
N PHE A 59 -22.06 -31.77 2.85
CA PHE A 59 -22.75 -31.84 4.14
C PHE A 59 -22.08 -32.85 5.06
N VAL A 60 -22.07 -32.54 6.35
CA VAL A 60 -21.49 -33.45 7.37
C VAL A 60 -22.56 -34.34 8.02
N THR A 61 -23.81 -33.90 7.96
CA THR A 61 -24.94 -34.62 8.62
C THR A 61 -26.13 -34.69 7.71
N GLU A 62 -26.86 -35.80 7.82
CA GLU A 62 -28.18 -35.94 7.21
C GLU A 62 -29.15 -34.90 7.81
N GLY A 63 -30.08 -34.39 7.00
CA GLY A 63 -31.03 -33.42 7.46
C GLY A 63 -31.81 -32.74 6.35
N ASN A 64 -32.76 -31.93 6.77
CA ASN A 64 -33.47 -31.03 5.87
C ASN A 64 -32.79 -29.67 5.86
N TYR A 65 -32.35 -29.25 4.69
CA TYR A 65 -31.66 -27.98 4.50
C TYR A 65 -32.39 -27.13 3.47
N ARG A 66 -32.32 -25.82 3.64
CA ARG A 66 -32.82 -24.86 2.65
C ARG A 66 -31.65 -24.22 1.94
N LEU A 67 -31.52 -24.47 0.64
CA LEU A 67 -30.54 -23.85 -0.22
C LEU A 67 -31.11 -22.57 -0.81
N ILE A 68 -30.32 -21.48 -0.71
CA ILE A 68 -30.64 -20.19 -1.34
C ILE A 68 -29.66 -19.97 -2.47
N PHE A 69 -30.19 -19.93 -3.69
CA PHE A 69 -29.44 -19.62 -4.89
C PHE A 69 -29.62 -18.13 -5.22
N SER A 70 -28.53 -17.38 -5.39
CA SER A 70 -28.60 -15.98 -5.71
C SER A 70 -27.47 -15.58 -6.68
N SER A 71 -27.83 -14.81 -7.68
CA SER A 71 -26.86 -14.20 -8.60
C SER A 71 -27.33 -12.81 -9.02
N ILE A 72 -26.40 -11.94 -9.38
CA ILE A 72 -26.72 -10.58 -9.81
C ILE A 72 -27.58 -10.63 -11.06
N GLY A 73 -28.78 -10.02 -10.99
CA GLY A 73 -29.72 -9.99 -12.09
C GLY A 73 -30.75 -11.12 -12.10
N TYR A 74 -30.76 -12.00 -11.10
CA TYR A 74 -31.71 -13.11 -10.97
C TYR A 74 -32.48 -13.01 -9.67
N ALA A 75 -33.70 -13.50 -9.68
CA ALA A 75 -34.50 -13.66 -8.47
C ALA A 75 -33.86 -14.74 -7.59
N ASN A 76 -33.83 -14.51 -6.28
CA ASN A 76 -33.35 -15.51 -5.34
C ASN A 76 -34.28 -16.73 -5.34
N LEU A 77 -33.71 -17.91 -5.63
CA LEU A 77 -34.40 -19.17 -5.59
C LEU A 77 -34.12 -19.87 -4.25
N LYS A 78 -35.16 -20.35 -3.60
CA LYS A 78 -35.05 -21.13 -2.34
C LYS A 78 -35.56 -22.54 -2.60
N GLU A 79 -34.67 -23.52 -2.43
CA GLU A 79 -34.96 -24.93 -2.58
C GLU A 79 -34.75 -25.67 -1.26
N ASN A 80 -35.75 -26.51 -0.89
CA ASN A 80 -35.62 -27.39 0.25
C ASN A 80 -35.02 -28.73 -0.19
N VAL A 81 -33.97 -29.15 0.44
CA VAL A 81 -33.20 -30.35 0.09
C VAL A 81 -33.15 -31.28 1.30
N ILE A 82 -33.44 -32.56 1.06
CA ILE A 82 -33.28 -33.61 2.06
C ILE A 82 -31.94 -34.30 1.75
N VAL A 83 -30.94 -34.03 2.56
CA VAL A 83 -29.61 -34.65 2.43
C VAL A 83 -29.66 -36.01 3.11
N SER A 84 -29.44 -37.09 2.34
CA SER A 84 -29.35 -38.47 2.78
C SER A 84 -27.92 -38.99 2.64
N LEU A 85 -27.67 -40.28 2.88
CA LEU A 85 -26.35 -40.93 2.76
C LEU A 85 -25.79 -40.99 1.33
N GLU A 86 -26.58 -40.68 0.32
CA GLU A 86 -26.16 -40.67 -1.08
C GLU A 86 -25.94 -39.26 -1.61
N ASP A 87 -25.02 -39.13 -2.55
CA ASP A 87 -24.79 -37.87 -3.26
C ASP A 87 -26.01 -37.47 -4.09
N MET A 88 -26.41 -36.22 -4.04
CA MET A 88 -27.59 -35.71 -4.70
C MET A 88 -27.22 -34.72 -5.81
N ALA A 89 -27.85 -34.90 -6.99
CA ALA A 89 -27.75 -33.92 -8.06
C ALA A 89 -28.97 -32.99 -8.04
N LEU A 90 -28.74 -31.68 -7.92
CA LEU A 90 -29.76 -30.65 -7.94
C LEU A 90 -29.40 -29.57 -8.96
N ASN A 91 -29.98 -29.64 -10.13
CA ASN A 91 -29.86 -28.56 -11.12
C ASN A 91 -30.96 -27.54 -10.88
N VAL A 92 -30.59 -26.28 -10.92
CA VAL A 92 -31.52 -25.16 -10.67
C VAL A 92 -31.50 -24.19 -11.82
N SER A 93 -32.69 -23.65 -12.12
CA SER A 93 -32.80 -22.54 -13.07
C SER A 93 -33.18 -21.26 -12.34
N LEU A 94 -32.32 -20.30 -12.39
CA LEU A 94 -32.60 -18.95 -11.89
C LEU A 94 -33.40 -18.21 -12.95
N HIS A 95 -34.58 -17.76 -12.56
CA HIS A 95 -35.33 -16.85 -13.40
C HIS A 95 -34.72 -15.44 -13.25
N THR A 96 -34.43 -14.82 -14.38
CA THR A 96 -34.25 -13.38 -14.38
C THR A 96 -35.51 -12.78 -13.72
N SER A 97 -35.27 -11.85 -12.77
CA SER A 97 -36.42 -11.24 -12.08
C SER A 97 -37.38 -10.68 -13.11
N ASP A 98 -38.57 -11.30 -13.29
CA ASP A 98 -39.59 -11.16 -14.34
C ASP A 98 -39.29 -10.16 -15.46
N VAL A 99 -38.81 -10.65 -16.60
CA VAL A 99 -38.41 -9.82 -17.76
C VAL A 99 -39.46 -10.00 -18.87
N LEU A 100 -40.25 -8.97 -19.11
CA LEU A 100 -40.92 -8.81 -20.40
C LEU A 100 -39.97 -8.07 -21.37
N LEU A 101 -39.21 -8.81 -22.18
CA LEU A 101 -38.41 -8.27 -23.26
C LEU A 101 -39.32 -7.55 -24.26
N ARG A 102 -39.32 -6.24 -24.25
CA ARG A 102 -39.76 -5.45 -25.41
C ARG A 102 -38.60 -5.30 -26.38
N GLU A 103 -38.73 -5.93 -27.55
CA GLU A 103 -37.79 -5.76 -28.65
C GLU A 103 -37.72 -4.28 -29.04
N ILE A 104 -36.58 -3.70 -28.88
CA ILE A 104 -36.35 -2.30 -29.30
C ILE A 104 -35.78 -2.31 -30.71
N THR A 105 -36.63 -1.93 -31.67
CA THR A 105 -36.22 -1.72 -33.05
C THR A 105 -35.40 -0.43 -33.12
N VAL A 106 -34.09 -0.55 -33.23
CA VAL A 106 -33.16 0.62 -33.40
C VAL A 106 -33.22 1.06 -34.84
N ASN A 107 -33.84 2.19 -35.09
CA ASN A 107 -33.78 2.87 -36.39
C ASN A 107 -32.41 3.56 -36.56
N ALA A 108 -31.66 3.22 -37.56
CA ALA A 108 -30.29 3.66 -37.86
C ALA A 108 -30.04 5.21 -37.94
N ASN A 109 -31.08 6.01 -37.92
CA ASN A 109 -31.01 7.48 -38.01
C ASN A 109 -31.43 8.25 -36.75
N LYS A 110 -31.79 7.59 -35.63
CA LYS A 110 -32.10 8.25 -34.34
C LYS A 110 -30.98 7.99 -33.33
N LYS A 111 -30.64 9.01 -32.55
CA LYS A 111 -29.73 8.85 -31.41
C LYS A 111 -30.31 7.75 -30.48
N ASP A 112 -29.46 6.84 -30.06
CA ASP A 112 -29.81 5.74 -29.16
C ASP A 112 -30.59 6.27 -27.92
N PRO A 113 -31.74 5.65 -27.56
CA PRO A 113 -32.56 6.06 -26.40
C PRO A 113 -31.76 6.16 -25.08
N ALA A 114 -30.70 5.39 -24.92
CA ALA A 114 -29.79 5.44 -23.77
C ALA A 114 -29.28 6.85 -23.46
N TYR A 115 -29.02 7.66 -24.46
CA TYR A 115 -28.58 9.06 -24.24
C TYR A 115 -29.64 9.93 -23.59
N GLY A 116 -30.92 9.68 -23.86
CA GLY A 116 -32.02 10.34 -23.19
C GLY A 116 -32.13 9.94 -21.72
N ILE A 117 -32.02 8.64 -21.45
CA ILE A 117 -32.08 8.08 -20.11
C ILE A 117 -30.92 8.61 -19.27
N ILE A 118 -29.68 8.55 -19.78
CA ILE A 118 -28.49 9.05 -19.09
C ILE A 118 -28.59 10.55 -18.78
N ARG A 119 -29.14 11.38 -19.70
CA ARG A 119 -29.36 12.80 -19.39
C ARG A 119 -30.30 12.98 -18.20
N LYS A 120 -31.38 12.24 -18.14
CA LYS A 120 -32.32 12.29 -17.01
C LYS A 120 -31.66 11.86 -15.69
N VAL A 121 -30.81 10.81 -15.71
CA VAL A 121 -30.01 10.43 -14.53
C VAL A 121 -29.11 11.59 -14.10
N VAL A 122 -28.43 12.25 -15.07
CA VAL A 122 -27.53 13.38 -14.79
C VAL A 122 -28.28 14.59 -14.27
N GLU A 123 -29.51 14.86 -14.74
CA GLU A 123 -30.38 15.92 -14.26
C GLU A 123 -30.77 15.72 -12.79
N HIS A 124 -31.13 14.49 -12.39
CA HIS A 124 -31.57 14.14 -11.04
C HIS A 124 -30.44 13.72 -10.08
N LYS A 125 -29.19 13.56 -10.56
CA LYS A 125 -28.11 13.01 -9.76
C LYS A 125 -27.80 13.78 -8.47
N ASN A 126 -28.02 15.11 -8.44
CA ASN A 126 -27.80 15.89 -7.24
C ASN A 126 -28.83 15.57 -6.14
N GLU A 127 -30.04 15.21 -6.52
CA GLU A 127 -31.09 14.72 -5.60
C GLU A 127 -30.64 13.39 -4.99
N HIS A 128 -30.08 12.49 -5.81
CA HIS A 128 -29.58 11.21 -5.34
C HIS A 128 -28.30 11.33 -4.48
N LEU A 129 -27.44 12.31 -4.79
CA LEU A 129 -26.28 12.62 -3.97
C LEU A 129 -26.66 13.23 -2.61
N SER A 130 -27.73 14.01 -2.56
CA SER A 130 -28.24 14.66 -1.34
C SER A 130 -29.31 13.89 -0.61
N ALA A 131 -29.68 12.70 -1.11
CA ALA A 131 -30.77 11.89 -0.56
C ALA A 131 -30.59 11.52 0.92
N ALA A 132 -29.35 11.51 1.43
CA ALA A 132 -29.07 11.37 2.86
C ALA A 132 -28.02 12.40 3.28
N ASP A 133 -28.40 13.32 4.16
CA ASP A 133 -27.46 14.27 4.74
C ASP A 133 -26.45 13.56 5.66
N SER A 134 -26.90 12.54 6.35
CA SER A 134 -26.07 11.66 7.19
C SER A 134 -26.66 10.26 7.25
N TYR A 135 -25.79 9.27 7.45
CA TYR A 135 -26.24 7.90 7.75
C TYR A 135 -25.18 7.13 8.54
N ARG A 136 -25.66 6.10 9.24
CA ARG A 136 -24.86 5.02 9.80
C ARG A 136 -25.27 3.73 9.12
N ALA A 137 -24.32 2.86 8.82
CA ALA A 137 -24.60 1.54 8.25
C ALA A 137 -23.59 0.52 8.76
N ASN A 138 -24.00 -0.73 8.89
CA ASN A 138 -23.10 -1.85 9.15
C ASN A 138 -22.68 -2.47 7.82
N ILE A 139 -21.40 -2.84 7.71
CA ILE A 139 -20.82 -3.44 6.52
C ILE A 139 -20.07 -4.70 6.93
N TYR A 140 -20.51 -5.83 6.41
CA TYR A 140 -19.72 -7.05 6.46
C TYR A 140 -18.84 -7.10 5.22
N VAL A 141 -17.54 -7.34 5.42
CA VAL A 141 -16.52 -7.41 4.36
C VAL A 141 -15.89 -8.79 4.36
N LYS A 142 -15.96 -9.47 3.23
CA LYS A 142 -15.23 -10.71 2.97
C LYS A 142 -14.30 -10.48 1.80
N ALA A 143 -12.99 -10.57 2.04
CA ALA A 143 -11.96 -10.45 1.01
C ALA A 143 -11.21 -11.78 0.90
N VAL A 144 -11.17 -12.33 -0.30
CA VAL A 144 -10.52 -13.60 -0.61
C VAL A 144 -9.52 -13.38 -1.73
N GLU A 145 -8.34 -13.95 -1.62
CA GLU A 145 -7.34 -14.00 -2.70
C GLU A 145 -6.89 -15.44 -2.90
N GLU A 146 -6.97 -15.87 -4.12
CA GLU A 146 -6.45 -17.15 -4.58
C GLU A 146 -5.16 -16.94 -5.36
N VAL A 147 -4.14 -17.74 -5.04
CA VAL A 147 -2.83 -17.67 -5.66
C VAL A 147 -2.58 -18.93 -6.49
N GLU A 148 -2.65 -18.80 -7.79
CA GLU A 148 -2.27 -19.83 -8.75
C GLU A 148 -0.78 -19.73 -9.04
N ARG A 149 0.01 -20.73 -8.66
CA ARG A 149 1.46 -20.78 -8.92
C ARG A 149 1.77 -21.69 -10.10
N ASN A 150 2.65 -21.24 -10.98
CA ASN A 150 3.14 -22.06 -12.07
C ASN A 150 4.43 -22.77 -11.62
N GLU A 151 4.31 -24.02 -11.20
CA GLU A 151 5.44 -24.82 -10.72
C GLU A 151 6.58 -24.95 -11.73
N LYS A 152 6.27 -24.98 -13.04
CA LYS A 152 7.28 -25.06 -14.12
C LYS A 152 8.10 -23.77 -14.28
N ALA A 153 7.60 -22.64 -13.81
CA ALA A 153 8.27 -21.34 -13.89
C ALA A 153 9.02 -20.96 -12.62
N SER A 154 8.75 -21.62 -11.50
CA SER A 154 9.39 -21.39 -10.22
C SER A 154 10.64 -22.26 -10.10
N LYS A 155 11.82 -21.69 -10.34
CA LYS A 155 13.11 -22.39 -10.18
C LYS A 155 13.63 -22.43 -8.74
N LYS A 156 12.87 -21.97 -7.76
CA LYS A 156 13.21 -22.08 -6.33
C LYS A 156 11.95 -22.39 -5.55
N PRO A 157 11.91 -23.48 -4.77
CA PRO A 157 10.85 -23.71 -3.80
C PRO A 157 10.91 -22.62 -2.73
N PHE A 158 9.82 -21.94 -2.53
CA PHE A 158 9.66 -20.97 -1.43
C PHE A 158 9.18 -21.76 -0.21
N LEU A 159 10.07 -22.04 0.72
CA LEU A 159 9.95 -22.94 1.87
C LEU A 159 10.14 -24.43 1.48
N GLU A 160 11.40 -24.83 1.36
CA GLU A 160 11.79 -26.17 1.76
C GLU A 160 11.68 -26.24 3.29
N ILE A 161 10.55 -26.78 3.78
CA ILE A 161 10.61 -27.54 5.00
C ILE A 161 11.31 -28.82 4.56
N GLU A 162 12.57 -28.99 4.94
CA GLU A 162 13.31 -30.23 4.71
C GLU A 162 12.41 -31.39 5.15
N ASP A 163 12.01 -32.24 4.21
CA ASP A 163 11.40 -33.53 4.50
C ASP A 163 12.46 -34.37 5.20
N ILE A 164 12.39 -34.38 6.53
CA ILE A 164 13.13 -35.33 7.32
C ILE A 164 12.29 -36.60 7.25
N ASP A 165 12.64 -37.46 6.31
CA ASP A 165 12.59 -38.93 6.33
C ASP A 165 12.57 -39.53 4.91
N GLU A 166 13.66 -39.37 4.18
CA GLU A 166 13.90 -40.20 2.99
C GLU A 166 14.40 -41.62 3.30
N GLU A 167 14.46 -42.07 4.53
CA GLU A 167 15.09 -43.34 4.90
C GLU A 167 14.17 -44.57 4.98
N SER A 168 12.84 -44.42 4.85
CA SER A 168 11.96 -45.60 5.04
C SER A 168 11.38 -46.24 3.79
N GLY A 169 11.46 -45.67 2.61
CA GLY A 169 11.02 -46.30 1.35
C GLY A 169 9.55 -46.80 1.30
N ILE A 170 8.75 -46.48 2.34
CA ILE A 170 7.34 -46.83 2.44
C ILE A 170 6.54 -45.57 2.08
N PRO A 171 5.65 -45.59 1.06
CA PRO A 171 4.81 -44.46 0.74
C PRO A 171 3.96 -44.13 1.96
N ASP A 172 4.14 -42.94 2.51
CA ASP A 172 3.27 -42.44 3.58
C ASP A 172 1.83 -42.30 3.01
N PRO A 173 0.86 -43.09 3.53
CA PRO A 173 -0.50 -43.04 3.05
C PRO A 173 -1.16 -41.65 3.27
N PHE A 174 -0.58 -40.80 4.11
CA PHE A 174 -1.05 -39.44 4.39
C PHE A 174 -0.31 -38.36 3.61
N ALA A 175 0.75 -38.68 2.87
CA ALA A 175 1.56 -37.70 2.14
C ALA A 175 0.74 -36.89 1.11
N ALA A 176 -0.23 -37.52 0.45
CA ALA A 176 -1.11 -36.84 -0.49
C ALA A 176 -2.06 -35.86 0.21
N GLU A 177 -2.59 -36.21 1.38
CA GLU A 177 -3.45 -35.35 2.19
C GLU A 177 -2.66 -34.19 2.79
N GLU A 178 -1.47 -34.43 3.27
CA GLU A 178 -0.58 -33.39 3.79
C GLU A 178 -0.13 -32.43 2.69
N LYS A 179 0.17 -32.93 1.51
CA LYS A 179 0.45 -32.09 0.34
C LYS A 179 -0.74 -31.23 -0.03
N ALA A 180 -1.96 -31.78 -0.09
CA ALA A 180 -3.18 -31.02 -0.39
C ALA A 180 -3.45 -29.95 0.68
N ARG A 181 -3.19 -30.23 1.96
CA ARG A 181 -3.30 -29.25 3.06
C ARG A 181 -2.28 -28.11 2.91
N LYS A 182 -1.03 -28.42 2.63
CA LYS A 182 0.03 -27.41 2.40
C LYS A 182 -0.32 -26.53 1.18
N GLU A 183 -0.84 -27.15 0.11
CA GLU A 183 -1.27 -26.45 -1.09
C GLU A 183 -2.45 -25.49 -0.80
N LEU A 184 -3.50 -25.96 -0.14
CA LEU A 184 -4.64 -25.13 0.25
C LEU A 184 -4.22 -23.94 1.11
N LEU A 185 -3.38 -24.17 2.13
CA LEU A 185 -2.85 -23.11 3.00
C LEU A 185 -1.97 -22.10 2.27
N GLY A 186 -1.27 -22.52 1.22
CA GLY A 186 -0.43 -21.63 0.40
C GLY A 186 -1.17 -20.91 -0.72
N ARG A 187 -2.35 -21.41 -1.10
CA ARG A 187 -3.14 -20.91 -2.22
C ARG A 187 -4.17 -19.87 -1.79
N LEU A 188 -4.85 -20.10 -0.65
CA LEU A 188 -6.01 -19.31 -0.26
C LEU A 188 -5.68 -18.36 0.91
N HIS A 189 -6.04 -17.09 0.74
CA HIS A 189 -5.91 -16.05 1.76
C HIS A 189 -7.26 -15.35 1.95
N LEU A 190 -7.62 -15.05 3.20
CA LEU A 190 -8.94 -14.51 3.52
C LEU A 190 -8.88 -13.46 4.63
N ILE A 191 -9.68 -12.41 4.49
CA ILE A 191 -10.01 -11.48 5.56
C ILE A 191 -11.54 -11.40 5.68
N GLU A 192 -12.01 -11.47 6.90
CA GLU A 192 -13.38 -11.08 7.26
C GLU A 192 -13.33 -9.92 8.24
N MET A 193 -14.18 -8.95 8.07
CA MET A 193 -14.34 -7.86 9.03
C MET A 193 -15.75 -7.28 8.99
N GLU A 194 -16.12 -6.70 10.13
CA GLU A 194 -17.30 -5.86 10.23
C GLU A 194 -16.87 -4.42 10.49
N VAL A 195 -17.57 -3.53 9.83
CA VAL A 195 -17.30 -2.08 9.88
C VAL A 195 -18.62 -1.35 10.09
N THR A 196 -18.70 -0.55 11.13
CA THR A 196 -19.74 0.47 11.23
C THR A 196 -19.25 1.71 10.48
N LEU A 197 -19.91 2.02 9.37
CA LEU A 197 -19.62 3.19 8.56
C LEU A 197 -20.52 4.35 8.96
N ASN A 198 -19.91 5.45 9.36
CA ASN A 198 -20.58 6.70 9.63
C ASN A 198 -20.26 7.70 8.51
N PHE A 199 -21.29 8.32 7.96
CA PHE A 199 -21.18 9.29 6.87
C PHE A 199 -21.97 10.57 7.16
N GLN A 200 -21.41 11.71 6.74
CA GLN A 200 -22.09 13.00 6.74
C GLN A 200 -21.66 13.83 5.53
N GLN A 201 -22.62 14.47 4.88
CA GLN A 201 -22.36 15.42 3.78
C GLN A 201 -21.34 16.49 4.20
N PRO A 202 -20.51 17.00 3.29
CA PRO A 202 -20.45 16.66 1.87
C PRO A 202 -19.60 15.42 1.56
N ARG A 203 -18.72 14.98 2.47
CA ARG A 203 -17.80 13.84 2.25
C ARG A 203 -17.02 13.48 3.52
N GLN A 204 -17.70 13.45 4.65
CA GLN A 204 -17.10 13.07 5.93
C GLN A 204 -17.42 11.61 6.19
N PHE A 205 -16.36 10.81 6.44
CA PHE A 205 -16.47 9.39 6.75
C PHE A 205 -15.72 9.09 8.03
N LYS A 206 -16.29 8.23 8.85
CA LYS A 206 -15.59 7.58 9.96
C LYS A 206 -15.99 6.12 10.01
N GLU A 207 -15.01 5.24 9.93
CA GLU A 207 -15.21 3.80 10.02
C GLU A 207 -14.76 3.27 11.39
N GLU A 208 -15.56 2.38 11.97
CA GLU A 208 -15.24 1.69 13.22
C GLU A 208 -15.25 0.19 12.93
N ARG A 209 -14.09 -0.45 13.01
CA ARG A 209 -13.95 -1.89 12.77
C ARG A 209 -14.27 -2.63 14.05
N THR A 210 -15.44 -3.27 14.09
CA THR A 210 -16.02 -3.94 15.27
C THR A 210 -15.63 -5.40 15.37
N ALA A 211 -15.27 -6.02 14.23
CA ALA A 211 -14.73 -7.37 14.19
C ALA A 211 -13.69 -7.50 13.05
N TYR A 212 -12.65 -8.28 13.25
CA TYR A 212 -11.60 -8.53 12.28
C TYR A 212 -10.95 -9.89 12.48
N GLN A 213 -10.86 -10.66 11.41
CA GLN A 213 -10.03 -11.86 11.35
C GLN A 213 -9.35 -11.99 9.99
N ALA A 214 -8.16 -12.59 10.01
CA ALA A 214 -7.33 -12.69 8.83
C ALA A 214 -6.59 -14.01 8.80
N TYR A 215 -6.58 -14.65 7.65
CA TYR A 215 -5.98 -15.94 7.40
C TYR A 215 -5.05 -15.87 6.20
N GLY A 216 -3.80 -16.28 6.40
CA GLY A 216 -2.79 -16.30 5.37
C GLY A 216 -2.06 -14.98 5.11
N GLU A 217 -1.51 -14.83 3.91
CA GLU A 217 -0.79 -13.64 3.49
C GLU A 217 -1.78 -12.58 3.01
N THR A 218 -2.20 -11.71 3.89
CA THR A 218 -3.32 -10.78 3.64
C THR A 218 -2.91 -9.42 3.08
N ARG A 219 -1.60 -9.15 2.91
CA ARG A 219 -1.11 -7.85 2.42
C ARG A 219 -1.50 -7.55 0.96
N GLY A 220 -1.75 -8.59 0.15
CA GLY A 220 -2.20 -8.47 -1.25
C GLY A 220 -3.67 -8.14 -1.41
N LEU A 221 -4.49 -8.47 -0.42
CA LEU A 221 -5.94 -8.33 -0.44
C LEU A 221 -6.37 -6.87 -0.56
N PHE A 222 -7.27 -6.62 -1.49
CA PHE A 222 -7.88 -5.31 -1.63
C PHE A 222 -9.01 -5.13 -0.62
N ILE A 223 -8.90 -4.11 0.21
CA ILE A 223 -9.95 -3.67 1.12
C ILE A 223 -10.14 -2.17 0.91
N PRO A 224 -11.34 -1.71 0.55
CA PRO A 224 -11.59 -0.29 0.39
C PRO A 224 -11.48 0.44 1.73
N ARG A 225 -10.91 1.63 1.69
CA ARG A 225 -10.95 2.60 2.79
C ARG A 225 -11.97 3.66 2.45
N PHE A 226 -13.08 3.69 3.16
CA PHE A 226 -14.21 4.56 2.85
C PHE A 226 -13.87 6.06 2.89
N GLY A 227 -12.88 6.45 3.68
CA GLY A 227 -12.40 7.83 3.72
C GLY A 227 -11.55 8.26 2.52
N GLU A 228 -10.97 7.30 1.78
CA GLU A 228 -10.06 7.55 0.66
C GLU A 228 -10.71 7.23 -0.70
N THR A 229 -11.57 6.23 -0.74
CA THR A 229 -12.26 5.77 -1.95
C THR A 229 -13.77 5.88 -1.78
N ASP A 230 -14.38 6.65 -2.64
CA ASP A 230 -15.83 6.81 -2.70
C ASP A 230 -16.29 6.34 -4.08
N PHE A 231 -16.84 5.12 -4.14
CA PHE A 231 -17.32 4.51 -5.38
C PHE A 231 -18.73 4.98 -5.77
N ASN A 232 -19.07 6.22 -5.45
CA ASN A 232 -20.35 6.81 -5.81
C ASN A 232 -20.32 7.36 -7.25
N PHE A 233 -20.96 6.66 -8.18
CA PHE A 233 -20.99 7.00 -9.60
C PHE A 233 -21.90 8.18 -9.97
N TYR A 234 -22.71 8.68 -9.07
CA TYR A 234 -23.41 9.96 -9.27
C TYR A 234 -22.43 11.16 -9.24
N ARG A 235 -21.23 10.98 -8.70
CA ARG A 235 -20.16 12.01 -8.78
C ARG A 235 -19.58 12.10 -10.18
N ASN A 236 -19.07 13.27 -10.55
CA ASN A 236 -18.44 13.46 -11.86
C ASN A 236 -17.16 12.65 -12.04
N MET A 237 -16.42 12.45 -10.94
CA MET A 237 -15.20 11.65 -10.90
C MET A 237 -15.19 10.75 -9.67
N VAL A 238 -14.81 9.51 -9.88
CA VAL A 238 -14.61 8.50 -8.83
C VAL A 238 -13.13 8.38 -8.55
N ALA A 239 -12.73 8.70 -7.32
CA ALA A 239 -11.33 8.62 -6.90
C ALA A 239 -10.97 7.18 -6.53
N LEU A 240 -9.96 6.63 -7.20
CA LEU A 240 -9.48 5.26 -7.02
C LEU A 240 -8.06 5.26 -6.44
N THR A 241 -7.84 5.97 -5.32
CA THR A 241 -6.53 6.36 -4.81
C THR A 241 -5.52 5.20 -4.71
N ASN A 242 -5.95 4.02 -4.26
CA ASN A 242 -5.07 2.84 -4.11
C ASN A 242 -5.11 1.88 -5.31
N ILE A 243 -5.99 2.12 -6.28
CA ILE A 243 -6.20 1.23 -7.42
C ILE A 243 -5.57 1.83 -8.68
N SER A 244 -5.73 3.14 -8.87
CA SER A 244 -5.36 3.84 -10.09
C SER A 244 -4.61 5.15 -9.80
N ASP A 245 -3.73 5.53 -10.72
CA ASP A 245 -3.01 6.82 -10.67
C ASP A 245 -3.93 8.02 -10.97
N ALA A 246 -5.02 7.80 -11.69
CA ALA A 246 -5.97 8.83 -12.05
C ALA A 246 -7.39 8.44 -11.62
N PRO A 247 -8.24 9.41 -11.26
CA PRO A 247 -9.66 9.15 -11.03
C PRO A 247 -10.35 8.76 -12.33
N VAL A 248 -11.46 8.04 -12.22
CA VAL A 248 -12.29 7.65 -13.35
C VAL A 248 -13.40 8.67 -13.54
N ILE A 249 -13.60 9.14 -14.76
CA ILE A 249 -14.77 9.93 -15.14
C ILE A 249 -15.98 9.02 -15.07
N SER A 250 -16.94 9.37 -14.22
CA SER A 250 -18.17 8.58 -14.13
C SER A 250 -18.94 8.59 -15.46
N PRO A 251 -19.51 7.46 -15.89
CA PRO A 251 -20.46 7.45 -17.00
C PRO A 251 -21.67 8.38 -16.77
N LEU A 252 -22.01 8.66 -15.52
CA LEU A 252 -23.08 9.57 -15.11
C LEU A 252 -22.57 10.99 -14.80
N SER A 253 -21.36 11.33 -15.25
CA SER A 253 -20.82 12.68 -15.10
C SER A 253 -21.49 13.66 -16.07
N ASN A 254 -21.42 14.96 -15.76
CA ASN A 254 -21.89 16.02 -16.66
C ASN A 254 -21.20 15.97 -18.04
N THR A 255 -19.96 15.47 -18.08
CA THR A 255 -19.18 15.29 -19.30
C THR A 255 -19.18 13.85 -19.81
N GLY A 256 -19.98 12.97 -19.21
CA GLY A 256 -20.04 11.52 -19.53
C GLY A 256 -20.32 11.29 -21.02
N ILE A 257 -21.24 12.04 -21.62
CA ILE A 257 -21.60 11.94 -23.04
C ILE A 257 -20.41 12.22 -23.97
N LEU A 258 -19.44 13.03 -23.56
CA LEU A 258 -18.21 13.30 -24.32
C LEU A 258 -17.19 12.16 -24.17
N SER A 259 -17.22 11.44 -23.06
CA SER A 259 -16.26 10.41 -22.73
C SER A 259 -16.71 9.00 -23.14
N TYR A 260 -18.02 8.77 -23.19
CA TYR A 260 -18.62 7.44 -23.41
C TYR A 260 -19.62 7.40 -24.56
N LYS A 261 -19.77 6.22 -25.14
CA LYS A 261 -20.90 5.80 -25.95
C LYS A 261 -21.85 5.01 -25.06
N TYR A 262 -23.16 5.20 -25.28
CA TYR A 262 -24.21 4.50 -24.57
C TYR A 262 -25.09 3.79 -25.58
N GLU A 263 -25.41 2.54 -25.30
CA GLU A 263 -26.27 1.68 -26.11
C GLU A 263 -27.31 1.04 -25.17
N LEU A 264 -28.60 1.20 -25.49
CA LEU A 264 -29.66 0.54 -24.72
C LEU A 264 -29.77 -0.91 -25.21
N GLU A 265 -29.36 -1.88 -24.34
CA GLU A 265 -29.42 -3.31 -24.70
C GLU A 265 -30.79 -3.91 -24.47
N SER A 266 -31.40 -3.61 -23.31
CA SER A 266 -32.72 -4.16 -22.95
C SER A 266 -33.49 -3.20 -22.07
N THR A 267 -34.77 -3.46 -22.00
CA THR A 267 -35.70 -2.87 -21.03
C THR A 267 -36.38 -4.02 -20.31
N ASP A 268 -36.00 -4.19 -19.04
CA ASP A 268 -36.36 -5.34 -18.25
C ASP A 268 -37.43 -4.93 -17.22
N LEU A 269 -38.34 -5.86 -16.86
CA LEU A 269 -39.29 -5.68 -15.76
C LEU A 269 -38.81 -6.47 -14.56
N GLU A 270 -38.36 -5.80 -13.49
CA GLU A 270 -37.91 -6.40 -12.25
C GLU A 270 -38.93 -6.16 -11.14
N GLY A 271 -39.76 -7.19 -10.85
CA GLY A 271 -40.93 -7.00 -10.03
C GLY A 271 -41.89 -6.03 -10.72
N ASP A 272 -42.26 -4.96 -10.03
CA ASP A 272 -43.14 -3.89 -10.57
C ASP A 272 -42.35 -2.73 -11.23
N GLN A 273 -41.04 -2.86 -11.37
CA GLN A 273 -40.19 -1.75 -11.85
C GLN A 273 -39.57 -2.04 -13.20
N ILE A 274 -39.66 -1.06 -14.09
CA ILE A 274 -38.96 -1.11 -15.38
C ILE A 274 -37.50 -0.64 -15.16
N VAL A 275 -36.56 -1.46 -15.63
CA VAL A 275 -35.12 -1.21 -15.53
C VAL A 275 -34.50 -1.20 -16.92
N TYR A 276 -33.75 -0.15 -17.25
CA TYR A 276 -33.00 -0.01 -18.50
C TYR A 276 -31.59 -0.55 -18.35
N LYS A 277 -31.21 -1.55 -19.14
CA LYS A 277 -29.85 -2.04 -19.24
C LYS A 277 -29.09 -1.26 -20.31
N ILE A 278 -28.09 -0.50 -19.89
CA ILE A 278 -27.34 0.40 -20.77
C ILE A 278 -25.87 -0.05 -20.79
N LYS A 279 -25.38 -0.36 -21.98
CA LYS A 279 -23.97 -0.61 -22.22
C LYS A 279 -23.20 0.68 -22.31
N VAL A 280 -22.05 0.73 -21.60
CA VAL A 280 -21.15 1.87 -21.52
C VAL A 280 -19.81 1.50 -22.14
N THR A 281 -19.42 2.24 -23.19
CA THR A 281 -18.14 2.02 -23.88
C THR A 281 -17.38 3.33 -23.99
N PRO A 282 -16.09 3.40 -23.61
CA PRO A 282 -15.28 4.60 -23.78
C PRO A 282 -15.19 5.03 -25.25
N ARG A 283 -15.38 6.31 -25.54
CA ARG A 283 -15.14 6.85 -26.89
C ARG A 283 -13.66 6.82 -27.26
N LYS A 284 -12.79 6.99 -26.26
CA LYS A 284 -11.34 6.83 -26.36
C LYS A 284 -10.88 5.98 -25.20
N HIS A 285 -10.05 5.00 -25.47
CA HIS A 285 -9.40 4.22 -24.42
C HIS A 285 -8.34 5.10 -23.74
N GLY A 286 -8.72 5.74 -22.68
CA GLY A 286 -7.85 6.59 -21.86
C GLY A 286 -7.72 6.05 -20.42
N ASN A 287 -6.88 6.74 -19.65
CA ASN A 287 -6.58 6.32 -18.26
C ASN A 287 -7.75 6.55 -17.28
N SER A 288 -8.71 7.36 -17.64
CA SER A 288 -9.75 7.82 -16.71
C SER A 288 -11.14 7.33 -17.11
N THR A 289 -11.23 6.16 -17.74
CA THR A 289 -12.51 5.61 -18.22
C THR A 289 -12.72 4.18 -17.75
N CYS A 290 -13.98 3.73 -17.80
CA CYS A 290 -14.41 2.36 -17.53
C CYS A 290 -15.33 1.88 -18.64
N SER A 291 -15.60 0.60 -18.71
CA SER A 291 -16.55 -0.03 -19.63
C SER A 291 -17.43 -1.04 -18.89
N GLY A 292 -18.60 -1.31 -19.39
CA GLY A 292 -19.48 -2.29 -18.79
C GLY A 292 -20.94 -1.89 -18.90
N TYR A 293 -21.72 -2.12 -17.85
CA TYR A 293 -23.15 -1.98 -17.86
C TYR A 293 -23.68 -1.14 -16.69
N LEU A 294 -24.74 -0.38 -16.96
CA LEU A 294 -25.55 0.32 -15.99
C LEU A 294 -26.99 -0.15 -16.12
N TRP A 295 -27.62 -0.44 -15.02
CA TRP A 295 -29.05 -0.70 -14.93
C TRP A 295 -29.70 0.49 -14.22
N ILE A 296 -30.65 1.14 -14.89
CA ILE A 296 -31.28 2.38 -14.44
C ILE A 296 -32.77 2.18 -14.29
N ASN A 297 -33.31 2.50 -13.14
CA ASN A 297 -34.75 2.45 -12.88
C ASN A 297 -35.49 3.50 -13.73
N ALA A 298 -36.55 3.11 -14.41
CA ALA A 298 -37.26 3.95 -15.39
C ALA A 298 -37.99 5.14 -14.75
N GLU A 299 -38.55 4.97 -13.56
CA GLU A 299 -39.37 6.01 -12.92
C GLU A 299 -38.54 7.04 -12.17
N SER A 300 -37.54 6.56 -11.43
CA SER A 300 -36.72 7.39 -10.54
C SER A 300 -35.42 7.86 -11.18
N TYR A 301 -35.01 7.30 -12.32
CA TYR A 301 -33.70 7.52 -12.95
C TYR A 301 -32.54 7.27 -12.01
N THR A 302 -32.70 6.36 -11.05
CA THR A 302 -31.66 5.92 -10.12
C THR A 302 -30.90 4.72 -10.66
N ILE A 303 -29.67 4.54 -10.18
CA ILE A 303 -28.94 3.29 -10.41
C ILE A 303 -29.65 2.17 -9.66
N ASN A 304 -29.99 1.10 -10.37
CA ASN A 304 -30.45 -0.17 -9.82
C ASN A 304 -29.24 -1.07 -9.50
N ARG A 305 -28.37 -1.25 -10.49
CA ARG A 305 -27.08 -1.93 -10.35
C ARG A 305 -26.08 -1.41 -11.38
N LEU A 306 -24.81 -1.70 -11.17
CA LEU A 306 -23.77 -1.44 -12.15
C LEU A 306 -22.72 -2.55 -12.13
N ASP A 307 -22.07 -2.72 -13.26
CA ASP A 307 -20.98 -3.64 -13.47
C ASP A 307 -19.95 -3.01 -14.42
N LEU A 308 -18.86 -2.54 -13.85
CA LEU A 308 -17.89 -1.71 -14.55
C LEU A 308 -16.46 -2.25 -14.39
N THR A 309 -15.79 -2.43 -15.51
CA THR A 309 -14.37 -2.77 -15.59
C THR A 309 -13.57 -1.52 -15.87
N PHE A 310 -12.55 -1.28 -15.06
CA PHE A 310 -11.68 -0.12 -15.21
C PHE A 310 -10.62 -0.32 -16.27
N SER A 311 -10.24 0.76 -16.93
CA SER A 311 -9.16 0.72 -17.91
C SER A 311 -7.87 0.19 -17.30
N LYS A 312 -7.21 -0.73 -17.97
CA LYS A 312 -5.98 -1.41 -17.49
C LYS A 312 -4.79 -0.46 -17.30
N TYR A 313 -4.70 0.59 -18.10
CA TYR A 313 -3.51 1.42 -18.16
C TYR A 313 -3.18 2.22 -16.89
N PRO A 314 -4.15 2.77 -16.15
CA PRO A 314 -3.89 3.50 -14.92
C PRO A 314 -3.80 2.64 -13.68
N LEU A 315 -4.09 1.32 -13.78
CA LEU A 315 -4.07 0.42 -12.62
C LEU A 315 -2.64 0.27 -12.09
N LYS A 316 -2.47 0.55 -10.80
CA LYS A 316 -1.15 0.53 -10.14
C LYS A 316 -0.61 -0.89 -9.99
N PHE A 317 -1.43 -1.78 -9.47
CA PHE A 317 -1.02 -3.11 -9.02
C PHE A 317 -1.74 -4.22 -9.77
N PHE A 318 -2.94 -3.96 -10.23
CA PHE A 318 -3.83 -4.93 -10.85
C PHE A 318 -3.64 -4.97 -12.37
N ASP A 319 -3.84 -6.14 -12.95
CA ASP A 319 -3.91 -6.32 -14.39
C ASP A 319 -5.33 -6.18 -14.91
N ASP A 320 -6.29 -6.46 -14.04
CA ASP A 320 -7.72 -6.27 -14.23
C ASP A 320 -8.37 -5.85 -12.93
N PHE A 321 -9.40 -5.01 -13.01
CA PHE A 321 -10.17 -4.57 -11.86
C PHE A 321 -11.60 -4.23 -12.28
N ARG A 322 -12.55 -4.94 -11.70
CA ARG A 322 -13.99 -4.82 -11.98
C ARG A 322 -14.74 -4.53 -10.70
N LEU A 323 -15.73 -3.67 -10.77
CA LEU A 323 -16.61 -3.30 -9.68
C LEU A 323 -18.05 -3.59 -10.05
N GLN A 324 -18.74 -4.27 -9.17
CA GLN A 324 -20.19 -4.47 -9.24
C GLN A 324 -20.82 -3.82 -8.01
N GLN A 325 -21.96 -3.16 -8.22
CA GLN A 325 -22.78 -2.61 -7.14
C GLN A 325 -24.22 -2.95 -7.37
N GLU A 326 -24.90 -3.32 -6.29
CA GLU A 326 -26.35 -3.50 -6.25
C GLU A 326 -26.95 -2.46 -5.31
N TYR A 327 -28.08 -1.93 -5.70
CA TYR A 327 -28.82 -0.96 -4.93
C TYR A 327 -30.19 -1.56 -4.54
N THR A 328 -30.66 -1.18 -3.37
CA THR A 328 -31.99 -1.53 -2.88
C THR A 328 -32.75 -0.29 -2.47
N LYS A 329 -34.07 -0.35 -2.54
CA LYS A 329 -34.94 0.75 -2.08
C LYS A 329 -35.29 0.53 -0.62
N GLN A 330 -34.82 1.46 0.26
CA GLN A 330 -35.18 1.48 1.67
C GLN A 330 -35.66 2.88 2.04
N ASP A 331 -36.79 2.99 2.71
CA ASP A 331 -37.44 4.27 3.12
C ASP A 331 -37.58 5.27 1.97
N GLY A 332 -37.94 4.79 0.79
CA GLY A 332 -38.10 5.58 -0.42
C GLY A 332 -36.79 5.99 -1.12
N ARG A 333 -35.62 5.59 -0.61
CA ARG A 333 -34.30 5.92 -1.14
C ARG A 333 -33.61 4.71 -1.73
N TRP A 334 -32.85 4.92 -2.80
CA TRP A 334 -31.97 3.89 -3.36
C TRP A 334 -30.59 3.99 -2.73
N ILE A 335 -30.20 2.92 -2.04
CA ILE A 335 -28.94 2.80 -1.30
C ILE A 335 -28.15 1.59 -1.77
N VAL A 336 -26.84 1.63 -1.64
CA VAL A 336 -25.97 0.50 -1.94
C VAL A 336 -26.25 -0.63 -0.95
N ASN A 337 -26.60 -1.79 -1.44
CA ASN A 337 -26.82 -3.00 -0.64
C ASN A 337 -25.60 -3.93 -0.66
N LYS A 338 -24.95 -4.04 -1.84
CA LYS A 338 -23.79 -4.92 -2.04
C LYS A 338 -22.79 -4.28 -2.98
N GLN A 339 -21.50 -4.49 -2.70
CA GLN A 339 -20.41 -4.17 -3.62
C GLN A 339 -19.48 -5.38 -3.74
N VAL A 340 -19.06 -5.65 -4.97
CA VAL A 340 -18.10 -6.73 -5.25
C VAL A 340 -16.96 -6.16 -6.08
N PHE A 341 -15.73 -6.37 -5.61
CA PHE A 341 -14.50 -6.02 -6.32
C PHE A 341 -13.82 -7.30 -6.78
N LEU A 342 -13.70 -7.46 -8.08
CA LEU A 342 -12.98 -8.56 -8.70
C LEU A 342 -11.68 -8.03 -9.28
N TYR A 343 -10.56 -8.66 -8.97
CA TYR A 343 -9.27 -8.21 -9.46
C TYR A 343 -8.30 -9.34 -9.76
N VAL A 344 -7.41 -9.08 -10.71
CA VAL A 344 -6.33 -9.98 -11.09
C VAL A 344 -5.01 -9.24 -11.03
N ALA A 345 -4.01 -9.84 -10.40
CA ALA A 345 -2.64 -9.36 -10.43
C ALA A 345 -1.71 -10.51 -10.86
N LYS A 346 -0.86 -10.29 -11.86
CA LYS A 346 0.04 -11.33 -12.40
C LYS A 346 1.49 -11.05 -12.01
N GLN A 347 2.17 -12.07 -11.54
CA GLN A 347 3.62 -12.09 -11.32
C GLN A 347 4.34 -12.74 -12.51
N GLY A 348 4.40 -12.02 -13.62
CA GLY A 348 4.97 -12.58 -14.83
C GLY A 348 4.30 -13.91 -15.22
N LYS A 349 5.13 -14.97 -15.37
CA LYS A 349 4.64 -16.33 -15.59
C LYS A 349 4.64 -17.21 -14.32
N GLN A 350 5.05 -16.65 -13.17
CA GLN A 350 5.29 -17.42 -11.94
C GLN A 350 4.00 -17.61 -11.13
N ALA A 351 3.18 -16.57 -11.00
CA ALA A 351 1.94 -16.66 -10.23
C ALA A 351 0.87 -15.72 -10.77
N THR A 352 -0.39 -16.08 -10.56
CA THR A 352 -1.56 -15.24 -10.78
C THR A 352 -2.34 -15.15 -9.47
N PHE A 353 -2.62 -13.93 -9.05
CA PHE A 353 -3.42 -13.62 -7.88
C PHE A 353 -4.80 -13.20 -8.36
N ARG A 354 -5.82 -13.92 -7.94
CA ARG A 354 -7.23 -13.59 -8.20
C ARG A 354 -7.89 -13.20 -6.90
N GLY A 355 -8.42 -12.01 -6.83
CA GLY A 355 -9.07 -11.53 -5.62
C GLY A 355 -10.53 -11.20 -5.82
N ASN A 356 -11.31 -11.48 -4.79
CA ASN A 356 -12.70 -11.11 -4.67
C ASN A 356 -12.92 -10.47 -3.30
N THR A 357 -13.38 -9.22 -3.29
CA THR A 357 -13.78 -8.54 -2.05
C THR A 357 -15.27 -8.18 -2.14
N THR A 358 -16.06 -8.77 -1.28
CA THR A 358 -17.50 -8.51 -1.19
C THR A 358 -17.81 -7.70 0.05
N LEU A 359 -18.57 -6.62 -0.12
CA LEU A 359 -19.13 -5.80 0.94
C LEU A 359 -20.63 -5.95 0.93
N SER A 360 -21.21 -6.33 2.06
CA SER A 360 -22.66 -6.41 2.27
C SER A 360 -23.07 -5.36 3.29
N TYR A 361 -23.99 -4.50 2.91
CA TYR A 361 -24.47 -3.40 3.73
C TYR A 361 -25.77 -3.74 4.42
N SER A 362 -25.90 -3.40 5.69
CA SER A 362 -27.10 -3.61 6.49
C SER A 362 -27.34 -2.47 7.46
N ASP A 363 -28.50 -2.49 8.11
CA ASP A 363 -28.85 -1.62 9.24
C ASP A 363 -28.60 -0.12 8.95
N TYR A 364 -29.07 0.36 7.81
CA TYR A 364 -28.98 1.78 7.48
C TYR A 364 -29.89 2.61 8.39
N GLU A 365 -29.28 3.54 9.12
CA GLU A 365 -29.94 4.56 9.89
C GLU A 365 -29.77 5.91 9.18
N HIS A 366 -30.78 6.35 8.44
CA HIS A 366 -30.74 7.62 7.71
C HIS A 366 -30.93 8.82 8.64
N ASN A 367 -30.32 9.96 8.27
CA ASN A 367 -30.36 11.20 9.02
C ASN A 367 -29.90 11.02 10.48
N TYR A 368 -28.92 10.15 10.69
CA TYR A 368 -28.37 9.86 12.01
C TYR A 368 -27.79 11.13 12.65
N PRO A 369 -28.20 11.47 13.89
CA PRO A 369 -27.77 12.70 14.55
C PRO A 369 -26.39 12.52 15.17
N PHE A 370 -25.34 12.86 14.43
CA PHE A 370 -23.98 12.80 14.96
C PHE A 370 -23.71 13.95 15.93
N PRO A 371 -23.02 13.70 17.05
CA PRO A 371 -22.62 14.75 17.96
C PRO A 371 -21.67 15.75 17.31
N PRO A 372 -21.61 16.99 17.76
CA PRO A 372 -20.66 17.98 17.25
C PRO A 372 -19.22 17.46 17.29
N LYS A 373 -18.46 17.68 16.21
CA LYS A 373 -17.06 17.24 16.04
C LYS A 373 -16.84 15.72 15.97
N PHE A 374 -17.89 14.92 15.75
CA PHE A 374 -17.77 13.47 15.56
C PHE A 374 -16.83 13.10 14.40
N PHE A 375 -16.95 13.82 13.29
CA PHE A 375 -16.08 13.68 12.13
C PHE A 375 -14.84 14.56 12.29
N GLY A 376 -13.89 14.04 13.05
CA GLY A 376 -12.58 14.68 13.25
C GLY A 376 -11.53 14.17 12.27
N ASN A 377 -10.28 14.22 12.71
CA ASN A 377 -9.14 13.72 11.95
C ASN A 377 -8.95 12.20 12.10
N GLU A 378 -9.58 11.57 13.09
CA GLU A 378 -9.64 10.13 13.26
C GLU A 378 -10.70 9.56 12.32
N VAL A 379 -10.24 8.94 11.21
CA VAL A 379 -11.14 8.45 10.16
C VAL A 379 -11.39 6.95 10.22
N SER A 380 -10.58 6.21 10.98
CA SER A 380 -10.80 4.78 11.22
C SER A 380 -10.30 4.38 12.60
N VAL A 381 -11.04 3.50 13.25
CA VAL A 381 -10.73 2.94 14.56
C VAL A 381 -10.84 1.42 14.50
N ILE A 382 -9.82 0.74 15.04
CA ILE A 382 -9.87 -0.69 15.32
C ILE A 382 -9.60 -0.89 16.79
N THR A 383 -10.49 -1.56 17.51
CA THR A 383 -10.28 -1.86 18.94
C THR A 383 -9.62 -3.22 19.13
N ARG A 384 -9.14 -3.50 20.36
CA ARG A 384 -8.59 -4.83 20.67
C ARG A 384 -9.66 -5.91 20.66
N GLU A 385 -10.88 -5.55 20.98
CA GLU A 385 -12.06 -6.43 21.01
C GLU A 385 -12.39 -6.93 19.60
N ALA A 386 -12.14 -6.13 18.58
CA ALA A 386 -12.35 -6.52 17.19
C ALA A 386 -11.54 -7.78 16.79
N TYR A 387 -10.36 -7.95 17.38
CA TYR A 387 -9.49 -9.10 17.11
C TYR A 387 -9.79 -10.34 17.95
N LYS A 388 -10.71 -10.23 18.93
CA LYS A 388 -11.01 -11.30 19.89
C LYS A 388 -12.33 -12.01 19.62
N ARG A 389 -12.99 -11.70 18.50
CA ARG A 389 -14.22 -12.36 18.10
C ARG A 389 -13.97 -13.84 17.85
N ASP A 390 -14.81 -14.67 18.42
CA ASP A 390 -14.73 -16.13 18.30
C ASP A 390 -15.45 -16.67 17.05
N SER A 391 -15.34 -17.97 16.83
CA SER A 391 -15.97 -18.63 15.69
C SER A 391 -17.49 -18.61 15.73
N SER A 392 -18.11 -18.55 16.91
CA SER A 392 -19.57 -18.46 17.05
C SER A 392 -20.07 -17.11 16.57
N TYR A 393 -19.37 -16.03 16.95
CA TYR A 393 -19.67 -14.69 16.46
C TYR A 393 -19.67 -14.63 14.93
N TRP A 394 -18.62 -15.16 14.30
CA TRP A 394 -18.51 -15.14 12.84
C TRP A 394 -19.56 -16.01 12.15
N LYS A 395 -20.00 -17.11 12.79
CA LYS A 395 -21.08 -17.94 12.23
C LYS A 395 -22.39 -17.17 12.12
N ASP A 396 -22.68 -16.33 13.11
CA ASP A 396 -23.95 -15.57 13.17
C ASP A 396 -23.88 -14.28 12.33
N SER A 397 -22.69 -13.67 12.21
CA SER A 397 -22.49 -12.39 11.50
C SER A 397 -22.33 -12.51 10.00
N ARG A 398 -21.99 -13.69 9.46
CA ARG A 398 -21.73 -13.86 8.04
C ARG A 398 -22.96 -13.60 7.20
N THR A 399 -22.92 -12.58 6.39
CA THR A 399 -23.91 -12.29 5.35
C THR A 399 -23.52 -12.90 3.99
N VAL A 400 -22.26 -13.28 3.82
CA VAL A 400 -21.71 -13.96 2.65
C VAL A 400 -21.15 -15.30 3.08
N ALA A 401 -21.65 -16.37 2.53
CA ALA A 401 -21.26 -17.74 2.88
C ALA A 401 -19.77 -17.99 2.60
N LEU A 402 -19.17 -18.89 3.39
CA LEU A 402 -17.88 -19.46 3.09
C LEU A 402 -18.05 -20.59 2.07
N THR A 403 -17.11 -20.68 1.13
CA THR A 403 -16.98 -21.90 0.33
C THR A 403 -16.45 -23.05 1.19
N LYS A 404 -16.57 -24.29 0.71
CA LYS A 404 -16.02 -25.44 1.41
C LYS A 404 -14.51 -25.34 1.63
N GLU A 405 -13.78 -24.86 0.64
CA GLU A 405 -12.33 -24.67 0.74
C GLU A 405 -11.95 -23.56 1.73
N GLU A 406 -12.71 -22.46 1.75
CA GLU A 406 -12.51 -21.38 2.72
C GLU A 406 -12.76 -21.88 4.16
N ALA A 407 -13.84 -22.64 4.38
CA ALA A 407 -14.15 -23.20 5.68
C ALA A 407 -13.08 -24.21 6.14
N GLN A 408 -12.61 -25.08 5.24
CA GLN A 408 -11.51 -26.01 5.53
C GLN A 408 -10.21 -25.26 5.85
N MET A 409 -9.87 -24.24 5.06
CA MET A 409 -8.69 -23.42 5.29
C MET A 409 -8.73 -22.72 6.65
N ILE A 410 -9.87 -22.14 7.03
CA ILE A 410 -10.08 -21.51 8.34
C ILE A 410 -9.85 -22.54 9.44
N HIS A 411 -10.51 -23.71 9.37
CA HIS A 411 -10.37 -24.76 10.37
C HIS A 411 -8.90 -25.24 10.51
N LEU A 412 -8.22 -25.45 9.40
CA LEU A 412 -6.81 -25.84 9.39
C LEU A 412 -5.92 -24.78 10.01
N ARG A 413 -6.14 -23.52 9.69
CA ARG A 413 -5.34 -22.42 10.25
C ARG A 413 -5.62 -22.16 11.71
N ASP A 414 -6.86 -22.31 12.17
CA ASP A 414 -7.21 -22.19 13.57
C ASP A 414 -6.58 -23.33 14.39
N SER A 415 -6.62 -24.57 13.88
CA SER A 415 -5.93 -25.71 14.48
C SER A 415 -4.42 -25.50 14.52
N LEU A 416 -3.82 -25.05 13.41
CA LEU A 416 -2.40 -24.71 13.36
C LEU A 416 -2.05 -23.55 14.31
N LYS A 417 -2.89 -22.53 14.39
CA LYS A 417 -2.70 -21.39 15.29
C LYS A 417 -2.73 -21.81 16.73
N ALA A 418 -3.64 -22.70 17.12
CA ALA A 418 -3.70 -23.25 18.47
C ALA A 418 -2.39 -23.98 18.85
N ILE A 419 -1.82 -24.76 17.93
CA ILE A 419 -0.54 -25.45 18.12
C ILE A 419 0.62 -24.45 18.11
N THR A 420 0.69 -23.61 17.06
CA THR A 420 1.82 -22.70 16.85
C THR A 420 1.88 -21.54 17.83
N SER A 421 0.76 -21.16 18.44
CA SER A 421 0.71 -20.14 19.48
C SER A 421 1.03 -20.67 20.87
N SER A 422 1.13 -21.99 21.04
CA SER A 422 1.52 -22.58 22.33
C SER A 422 2.95 -22.18 22.69
N ASP A 423 3.18 -21.88 23.98
CA ASP A 423 4.50 -21.47 24.46
C ASP A 423 5.56 -22.56 24.16
N ALA A 424 5.19 -23.84 24.31
CA ALA A 424 6.08 -24.96 24.04
C ALA A 424 6.53 -25.03 22.57
N TYR A 425 5.62 -24.81 21.62
CA TYR A 425 5.95 -24.77 20.19
C TYR A 425 6.82 -23.54 19.85
N GLN A 426 6.47 -22.39 20.39
CA GLN A 426 7.22 -21.15 20.17
C GLN A 426 8.64 -21.25 20.77
N ASP A 427 8.80 -21.87 21.92
CA ASP A 427 10.11 -22.10 22.54
C ASP A 427 10.91 -23.14 21.76
N SER A 428 10.26 -24.16 21.19
CA SER A 428 10.90 -25.12 20.29
C SER A 428 11.42 -24.44 19.02
N LEU A 429 10.59 -23.61 18.37
CA LEU A 429 11.01 -22.81 17.22
C LEU A 429 12.15 -21.85 17.55
N ALA A 430 12.08 -21.19 18.71
CA ALA A 430 13.15 -20.31 19.15
C ALA A 430 14.44 -21.10 19.38
N THR A 431 14.36 -22.30 19.93
CA THR A 431 15.50 -23.18 20.15
C THR A 431 16.13 -23.63 18.83
N LEU A 432 15.32 -23.96 17.82
CA LEU A 432 15.81 -24.29 16.48
C LEU A 432 16.45 -23.08 15.78
N TYR A 433 15.79 -21.92 15.85
CA TYR A 433 16.31 -20.68 15.27
C TYR A 433 17.62 -20.22 15.94
N ASN A 434 17.74 -20.43 17.23
CA ASN A 434 18.91 -20.01 18.02
C ASN A 434 20.11 -20.96 17.86
N LYS A 435 19.97 -22.09 17.11
CA LYS A 435 21.10 -22.95 16.78
C LYS A 435 21.95 -22.26 15.71
N ILE A 436 23.23 -22.09 16.01
CA ILE A 436 24.19 -21.53 15.08
C ILE A 436 24.52 -22.59 14.00
N LYS A 437 24.21 -22.31 12.76
CA LYS A 437 24.62 -23.12 11.62
C LYS A 437 25.80 -22.43 10.94
N PRO A 438 26.90 -23.16 10.63
CA PRO A 438 28.10 -22.53 10.04
C PRO A 438 27.84 -21.78 8.75
N LEU A 439 26.93 -22.28 7.91
CA LEU A 439 26.58 -21.65 6.63
C LEU A 439 25.78 -20.35 6.81
N GLU A 440 24.90 -20.28 7.82
CA GLU A 440 24.16 -19.08 8.19
C GLU A 440 25.09 -18.00 8.73
N LEU A 441 26.09 -18.39 9.54
CA LEU A 441 27.11 -17.46 10.01
C LEU A 441 27.87 -16.79 8.83
N VAL A 442 28.09 -17.55 7.77
CA VAL A 442 28.80 -17.04 6.59
C VAL A 442 27.93 -16.10 5.77
N TRP A 443 26.64 -16.42 5.52
CA TRP A 443 25.85 -15.70 4.53
C TRP A 443 24.70 -14.84 5.11
N ASP A 444 24.06 -15.30 6.18
CA ASP A 444 22.82 -14.71 6.68
C ASP A 444 23.01 -14.00 8.03
N GLY A 445 24.17 -14.18 8.68
CA GLY A 445 24.39 -13.74 10.07
C GLY A 445 23.71 -14.66 11.09
N VAL A 446 23.88 -14.35 12.36
CA VAL A 446 23.35 -15.16 13.45
C VAL A 446 22.32 -14.38 14.23
N GLY A 447 21.13 -14.93 14.37
CA GLY A 447 20.04 -14.36 15.14
C GLY A 447 19.68 -15.19 16.38
N PHE A 448 19.34 -14.50 17.47
CA PHE A 448 18.80 -15.14 18.68
C PHE A 448 17.45 -14.51 19.01
N ARG A 449 16.41 -15.33 19.03
CA ARG A 449 15.05 -14.91 19.36
C ARG A 449 14.64 -15.39 20.74
N ASN A 450 13.94 -14.52 21.46
CA ASN A 450 13.20 -14.89 22.66
C ASN A 450 11.74 -14.48 22.46
N ASN A 451 10.86 -15.48 22.28
CA ASN A 451 9.46 -15.24 21.94
C ASN A 451 8.66 -14.70 23.13
N GLN A 452 8.95 -15.13 24.36
CA GLN A 452 8.30 -14.63 25.57
C GLN A 452 8.59 -13.14 25.78
N LYS A 453 9.84 -12.72 25.56
CA LYS A 453 10.26 -11.30 25.66
C LYS A 453 10.01 -10.52 24.37
N LYS A 454 9.57 -11.16 23.30
CA LYS A 454 9.42 -10.57 21.95
C LYS A 454 10.68 -9.81 21.56
N SER A 455 11.85 -10.42 21.78
CA SER A 455 13.15 -9.80 21.51
C SER A 455 13.98 -10.61 20.53
N HIS A 456 14.83 -9.90 19.80
CA HIS A 456 15.72 -10.46 18.79
C HIS A 456 17.10 -9.80 18.90
N LEU A 457 18.14 -10.61 19.01
CA LEU A 457 19.52 -10.21 18.91
C LEU A 457 20.05 -10.72 17.56
N TYR A 458 20.73 -9.88 16.80
CA TYR A 458 21.32 -10.22 15.52
C TYR A 458 22.78 -9.81 15.48
N VAL A 459 23.61 -10.68 14.93
CA VAL A 459 25.02 -10.45 14.65
C VAL A 459 25.22 -10.60 13.14
N GLY A 460 25.83 -9.63 12.51
CA GLY A 460 25.97 -9.56 11.05
C GLY A 460 26.73 -10.75 10.45
N SER A 461 26.43 -11.05 9.19
CA SER A 461 27.10 -12.09 8.38
C SER A 461 28.53 -11.69 8.01
N ILE A 462 29.34 -12.66 7.51
CA ILE A 462 30.70 -12.36 7.04
C ILE A 462 30.74 -11.34 5.89
N PRO A 463 29.86 -11.37 4.88
CA PRO A 463 29.78 -10.31 3.89
C PRO A 463 29.45 -8.92 4.46
N GLU A 464 28.61 -8.87 5.51
CA GLU A 464 28.27 -7.61 6.20
C GLU A 464 29.44 -7.07 7.04
N LEU A 465 30.43 -7.91 7.39
CA LEU A 465 31.63 -7.47 8.08
C LEU A 465 32.58 -6.67 7.17
N ILE A 466 32.41 -6.77 5.84
CA ILE A 466 33.31 -6.13 4.88
C ILE A 466 32.64 -4.86 4.37
N GLY A 467 33.10 -3.72 4.82
CA GLY A 467 32.71 -2.41 4.34
C GLY A 467 33.79 -1.82 3.41
N TYR A 468 33.37 -0.80 2.66
CA TYR A 468 34.29 0.01 1.87
C TYR A 468 33.99 1.49 2.10
N SER A 469 35.05 2.26 2.38
CA SER A 469 34.98 3.70 2.58
C SER A 469 35.97 4.41 1.66
N VAL A 470 35.59 5.59 1.18
CA VAL A 470 36.48 6.49 0.43
C VAL A 470 37.73 6.84 1.27
N VAL A 471 37.52 7.04 2.58
CA VAL A 471 38.58 7.27 3.55
C VAL A 471 38.87 5.97 4.30
N GLY A 472 39.99 5.35 4.04
CA GLY A 472 40.39 4.12 4.73
C GLY A 472 40.23 2.84 3.92
N GLY A 473 39.63 2.88 2.73
CA GLY A 473 39.51 1.73 1.84
C GLY A 473 38.63 0.63 2.42
N TRP A 474 39.07 -0.62 2.31
CA TRP A 474 38.40 -1.76 2.90
C TRP A 474 38.42 -1.72 4.42
N GLN A 475 37.29 -2.02 5.03
CA GLN A 475 37.07 -2.01 6.48
C GLN A 475 36.44 -3.33 6.92
N ILE A 476 36.76 -3.73 8.15
CA ILE A 476 36.12 -4.85 8.83
C ILE A 476 35.19 -4.25 9.89
N GLU A 477 33.87 -4.43 9.74
CA GLU A 477 32.84 -3.73 10.50
C GLU A 477 31.82 -4.69 11.14
N PRO A 478 32.21 -5.44 12.20
CA PRO A 478 31.26 -6.24 12.94
C PRO A 478 30.12 -5.38 13.51
N HIS A 479 28.90 -5.80 13.25
CA HIS A 479 27.69 -5.11 13.67
C HIS A 479 26.78 -6.02 14.49
N VAL A 480 26.21 -5.48 15.57
CA VAL A 480 25.28 -6.17 16.45
C VAL A 480 24.04 -5.32 16.63
N SER A 481 22.87 -5.92 16.57
CA SER A 481 21.62 -5.25 16.85
C SER A 481 20.71 -6.06 17.77
N TYR A 482 20.07 -5.36 18.69
CA TYR A 482 19.08 -5.92 19.62
C TYR A 482 17.78 -5.14 19.48
N SER A 483 16.67 -5.84 19.29
CA SER A 483 15.33 -5.25 19.24
C SER A 483 14.38 -5.94 20.20
N ARG A 484 13.49 -5.17 20.81
CA ARG A 484 12.41 -5.69 21.65
C ARG A 484 11.14 -4.89 21.43
N ARG A 485 10.02 -5.61 21.27
CA ARG A 485 8.69 -5.03 21.16
C ARG A 485 7.85 -5.39 22.39
N TYR A 486 7.18 -4.39 22.95
CA TYR A 486 6.28 -4.55 24.08
C TYR A 486 4.83 -4.56 23.60
N GLU A 487 3.94 -5.19 24.38
CA GLU A 487 2.52 -5.32 24.04
C GLU A 487 1.75 -3.99 23.93
N ASN A 488 2.24 -2.97 24.59
CA ASN A 488 1.68 -1.62 24.54
C ASN A 488 2.17 -0.77 23.38
N GLY A 489 2.77 -1.38 22.34
CA GLY A 489 3.30 -0.70 21.16
C GLY A 489 4.64 -0.01 21.38
N LYS A 490 5.21 -0.01 22.59
CA LYS A 490 6.57 0.46 22.86
C LYS A 490 7.60 -0.45 22.19
N MET A 491 8.71 0.13 21.78
CA MET A 491 9.81 -0.60 21.15
C MET A 491 11.14 -0.05 21.61
N ILE A 492 12.14 -0.91 21.69
CA ILE A 492 13.53 -0.52 21.85
C ILE A 492 14.37 -1.21 20.79
N ASN A 493 15.28 -0.47 20.19
CA ASN A 493 16.29 -0.99 19.28
C ASN A 493 17.65 -0.44 19.73
N VAL A 494 18.60 -1.33 19.93
CA VAL A 494 19.98 -1.01 20.27
C VAL A 494 20.85 -1.62 19.20
N SER A 495 21.68 -0.82 18.55
CA SER A 495 22.61 -1.30 17.54
C SER A 495 23.96 -0.65 17.71
N GLY A 496 25.02 -1.32 17.28
CA GLY A 496 26.36 -0.77 17.27
C GLY A 496 27.33 -1.64 16.49
N GLY A 497 28.37 -1.01 16.01
CA GLY A 497 29.42 -1.62 15.24
C GLY A 497 30.79 -1.05 15.61
N LEU A 498 31.82 -1.81 15.32
CA LEU A 498 33.21 -1.39 15.40
C LEU A 498 33.83 -1.62 14.03
N GLY A 499 34.46 -0.58 13.47
CA GLY A 499 35.15 -0.64 12.19
C GLY A 499 36.66 -0.62 12.34
N TYR A 500 37.36 -1.44 11.61
CA TYR A 500 38.79 -1.39 11.48
C TYR A 500 39.20 -1.16 10.01
N GLY A 501 39.71 0.04 9.73
CA GLY A 501 40.16 0.42 8.40
C GLY A 501 41.53 -0.17 8.07
N LEU A 502 41.59 -0.99 7.01
CA LEU A 502 42.83 -1.70 6.65
C LEU A 502 43.91 -0.77 6.13
N LEU A 503 43.54 0.29 5.40
CA LEU A 503 44.49 1.22 4.78
C LEU A 503 45.17 2.13 5.81
N ASN A 504 44.40 2.64 6.76
CA ASN A 504 44.87 3.60 7.75
C ASN A 504 45.11 3.00 9.14
N LYS A 505 44.78 1.71 9.33
CA LYS A 505 44.85 1.02 10.63
C LYS A 505 44.09 1.77 11.74
N ASN A 506 43.03 2.44 11.37
CA ASN A 506 42.23 3.27 12.28
C ASN A 506 40.99 2.47 12.77
N ILE A 507 40.52 2.87 13.94
CA ILE A 507 39.33 2.34 14.56
C ILE A 507 38.21 3.38 14.41
N THR A 508 37.08 2.96 13.88
CA THR A 508 35.82 3.67 13.86
C THR A 508 34.79 2.84 14.62
N GLY A 509 33.65 3.38 14.86
CA GLY A 509 32.53 2.63 15.46
C GLY A 509 31.40 3.55 15.85
N ASP A 510 30.23 2.97 15.94
CA ASP A 510 29.02 3.68 16.31
C ASP A 510 28.14 2.84 17.23
N PHE A 511 27.33 3.52 17.98
CA PHE A 511 26.21 2.90 18.70
C PHE A 511 24.96 3.77 18.55
N ASN A 512 23.82 3.13 18.59
CA ASN A 512 22.52 3.80 18.50
C ASN A 512 21.49 3.09 19.35
N ILE A 513 20.78 3.82 20.20
CA ILE A 513 19.69 3.37 21.04
C ILE A 513 18.45 4.14 20.63
N TRP A 514 17.50 3.48 20.05
CA TRP A 514 16.21 4.06 19.72
C TRP A 514 15.12 3.45 20.60
N HIS A 515 14.31 4.29 21.21
CA HIS A 515 13.20 3.88 22.06
C HIS A 515 11.92 4.61 21.71
N ARG A 516 10.91 3.87 21.23
CA ARG A 516 9.54 4.37 21.13
C ARG A 516 8.83 4.19 22.45
N TYR A 517 8.66 5.27 23.19
CA TYR A 517 8.01 5.27 24.49
C TYR A 517 6.50 5.52 24.41
N ASN A 518 6.01 6.12 23.30
CA ASN A 518 4.58 6.37 23.06
C ASN A 518 4.23 6.15 21.59
N ALA A 519 3.48 5.08 21.32
CA ALA A 519 3.11 4.70 19.96
C ALA A 519 1.97 5.55 19.38
N PHE A 520 1.14 6.15 20.24
CA PHE A 520 0.00 7.00 19.80
C PHE A 520 0.42 8.44 19.53
N LEU A 521 1.26 9.01 20.37
CA LEU A 521 1.84 10.33 20.15
C LEU A 521 3.11 10.28 19.30
N LEU A 522 3.44 9.12 18.74
CA LEU A 522 4.65 8.88 17.94
C LEU A 522 5.92 9.40 18.64
N GLY A 523 5.91 9.27 20.00
CA GLY A 523 6.98 9.72 20.86
C GLY A 523 8.14 8.73 20.84
N ASP A 524 9.30 9.19 20.37
CA ASP A 524 10.54 8.41 20.40
C ASP A 524 11.76 9.23 20.82
N ILE A 525 12.73 8.53 21.37
CA ILE A 525 14.03 9.05 21.76
C ILE A 525 15.08 8.21 21.05
N THR A 526 16.06 8.88 20.48
CA THR A 526 17.26 8.25 19.95
C THR A 526 18.46 8.83 20.69
N PHE A 527 19.36 7.96 21.11
CA PHE A 527 20.66 8.34 21.66
C PHE A 527 21.73 7.52 20.95
N GLY A 528 22.80 8.16 20.53
CA GLY A 528 23.86 7.48 19.81
C GLY A 528 25.15 8.27 19.80
N GLY A 529 26.21 7.64 19.31
CA GLY A 529 27.49 8.28 19.16
C GLY A 529 28.54 7.32 18.62
N GLY A 530 29.72 7.84 18.46
CA GLY A 530 30.84 7.06 17.95
C GLY A 530 31.91 7.93 17.27
N ARG A 531 32.78 7.25 16.54
CA ARG A 531 33.79 7.86 15.66
C ARG A 531 33.58 7.35 14.25
N SER A 532 33.34 8.27 13.32
CA SER A 532 33.12 7.91 11.91
C SER A 532 33.65 8.98 10.95
N PHE A 533 33.95 8.54 9.74
CA PHE A 533 34.12 9.46 8.62
C PHE A 533 32.72 9.83 8.12
N GLU A 534 32.38 11.11 8.21
CA GLU A 534 31.08 11.59 7.75
C GLU A 534 31.24 12.59 6.61
N SER A 535 30.33 12.50 5.65
CA SER A 535 30.25 13.47 4.56
C SER A 535 29.81 14.84 5.10
N ILE A 536 30.47 15.90 4.63
CA ILE A 536 30.13 17.30 4.91
C ILE A 536 28.79 17.65 4.26
N ASN A 537 28.52 17.10 3.06
CA ASN A 537 27.27 17.24 2.34
C ASN A 537 26.73 15.86 1.93
N PRO A 538 26.06 15.15 2.84
CA PRO A 538 25.55 13.79 2.56
C PRO A 538 24.51 13.71 1.44
N ASN A 539 23.93 14.85 1.06
CA ASN A 539 22.97 14.92 -0.05
C ASN A 539 23.58 15.41 -1.37
N ASP A 540 24.91 15.50 -1.47
CA ASP A 540 25.56 15.95 -2.70
C ASP A 540 25.44 14.95 -3.86
N ALA A 541 25.88 15.36 -5.05
CA ALA A 541 25.95 14.51 -6.23
C ALA A 541 26.71 13.21 -5.94
N PHE A 542 26.32 12.11 -6.55
CA PHE A 542 26.92 10.80 -6.29
C PHE A 542 28.44 10.81 -6.49
N LEU A 543 28.94 11.49 -7.52
CA LEU A 543 30.38 11.60 -7.76
C LEU A 543 31.06 12.40 -6.65
N ASN A 544 30.43 13.43 -6.10
CA ASN A 544 30.98 14.21 -4.98
C ASN A 544 31.02 13.40 -3.68
N GLN A 545 30.14 12.41 -3.52
CA GLN A 545 30.23 11.46 -2.40
C GLN A 545 31.46 10.53 -2.51
N LEU A 546 32.09 10.44 -3.66
CA LEU A 546 33.31 9.68 -3.87
C LEU A 546 34.60 10.53 -3.69
N ARG A 547 34.47 11.86 -3.50
CA ARG A 547 35.60 12.78 -3.31
C ARG A 547 36.01 12.84 -1.85
N PRO A 548 37.31 12.68 -1.54
CA PRO A 548 37.82 12.81 -0.17
C PRO A 548 37.56 14.19 0.45
N SER A 549 37.54 15.26 -0.35
CA SER A 549 37.25 16.63 0.10
C SER A 549 35.85 16.77 0.76
N ASN A 550 34.97 15.84 0.51
CA ASN A 550 33.62 15.84 1.12
C ASN A 550 33.56 15.14 2.49
N TYR A 551 34.70 14.69 3.04
CA TYR A 551 34.70 13.92 4.29
C TYR A 551 35.50 14.63 5.39
N ILE A 552 35.00 14.42 6.62
CA ILE A 552 35.70 14.78 7.85
C ILE A 552 35.61 13.61 8.84
N LEU A 553 36.51 13.55 9.79
CA LEU A 553 36.41 12.64 10.91
C LEU A 553 35.68 13.34 12.06
N LYS A 554 34.65 12.69 12.55
CA LYS A 554 33.86 13.15 13.69
C LYS A 554 33.89 12.14 14.85
N ASP A 555 34.18 12.66 16.03
CA ASP A 555 33.79 12.02 17.29
C ASP A 555 32.48 12.65 17.69
N ILE A 556 31.40 11.86 17.80
CA ILE A 556 30.03 12.37 17.93
C ILE A 556 29.26 11.72 19.08
N VAL A 557 28.52 12.55 19.80
CA VAL A 557 27.44 12.12 20.69
C VAL A 557 26.19 12.89 20.32
N ARG A 558 25.09 12.20 20.07
CA ARG A 558 23.84 12.81 19.61
C ARG A 558 22.63 12.24 20.35
N GLY A 559 21.68 13.13 20.61
CA GLY A 559 20.36 12.80 21.14
C GLY A 559 19.28 13.39 20.25
N ARG A 560 18.20 12.64 20.03
CA ARG A 560 17.04 13.13 19.30
C ARG A 560 15.77 12.73 20.04
N HIS A 561 14.86 13.67 20.17
CA HIS A 561 13.52 13.44 20.70
C HIS A 561 12.48 13.91 19.71
N GLN A 562 11.46 13.09 19.47
CA GLN A 562 10.29 13.43 18.66
C GLN A 562 9.02 13.15 19.43
N LEU A 563 8.05 14.05 19.32
CA LEU A 563 6.73 13.91 19.94
C LEU A 563 5.68 14.65 19.11
N GLU A 564 4.55 14.02 18.87
CA GLU A 564 3.35 14.69 18.37
C GLU A 564 2.62 15.37 19.55
N LEU A 565 2.68 16.69 19.63
CA LEU A 565 2.07 17.46 20.72
C LEU A 565 0.54 17.49 20.60
N PHE A 566 0.05 17.66 19.40
CA PHE A 566 -1.34 17.47 19.02
C PHE A 566 -1.40 17.00 17.57
N ASN A 567 -2.54 16.52 17.14
CA ASN A 567 -2.66 15.87 15.83
C ASN A 567 -2.08 16.67 14.67
N GLY A 568 -1.07 16.11 14.02
CA GLY A 568 -0.33 16.69 12.91
C GLY A 568 0.73 17.72 13.31
N PHE A 569 0.91 18.04 14.60
CA PHE A 569 1.93 18.96 15.08
C PHE A 569 3.01 18.23 15.85
N PHE A 570 4.21 18.21 15.29
CA PHE A 570 5.37 17.53 15.83
C PHE A 570 6.41 18.53 16.35
N LEU A 571 6.92 18.24 17.53
CA LEU A 571 8.15 18.80 18.06
C LEU A 571 9.26 17.77 17.90
N ILE A 572 10.33 18.15 17.21
CA ILE A 572 11.52 17.32 16.99
C ILE A 572 12.72 18.13 17.47
N ASN A 573 13.40 17.63 18.50
CA ASN A 573 14.63 18.23 19.01
C ASN A 573 15.78 17.26 18.79
N ALA A 574 16.89 17.74 18.28
CA ALA A 574 18.13 17.01 18.22
C ALA A 574 19.24 17.84 18.87
N VAL A 575 20.13 17.18 19.55
CA VAL A 575 21.32 17.74 20.19
C VAL A 575 22.50 16.92 19.72
N GLU A 576 23.55 17.57 19.32
CA GLU A 576 24.78 16.96 18.84
C GLU A 576 25.98 17.67 19.45
N HIS A 577 26.89 16.89 20.02
CA HIS A 577 28.23 17.34 20.36
C HIS A 577 29.22 16.57 19.50
N THR A 578 30.12 17.28 18.80
CA THR A 578 31.08 16.69 17.88
C THR A 578 32.44 17.32 18.03
N ILE A 579 33.47 16.50 18.01
CA ILE A 579 34.83 16.93 17.76
C ILE A 579 35.10 16.69 16.27
N ARG A 580 35.37 17.74 15.53
CA ARG A 580 35.56 17.72 14.08
C ARG A 580 37.03 17.82 13.73
N ARG A 581 37.51 16.88 12.90
CA ARG A 581 38.90 16.73 12.52
C ARG A 581 39.05 16.66 11.01
N PRO A 582 40.08 17.31 10.44
CA PRO A 582 40.45 17.08 9.04
C PRO A 582 40.86 15.61 8.84
N ILE A 583 40.84 15.17 7.61
CA ILE A 583 41.33 13.83 7.22
C ILE A 583 42.62 13.88 6.42
N THR A 584 43.33 14.99 6.47
CA THR A 584 44.63 15.22 5.76
C THR A 584 45.69 14.19 6.10
N ASP A 585 45.65 13.64 7.32
CA ASP A 585 46.57 12.61 7.77
C ASP A 585 46.18 11.19 7.36
N PHE A 586 45.01 11.03 6.73
CA PHE A 586 44.51 9.74 6.34
C PHE A 586 44.75 9.48 4.85
N LYS A 587 45.15 8.24 4.54
CA LYS A 587 45.21 7.78 3.16
C LYS A 587 43.83 7.57 2.63
N THR A 588 43.53 8.09 1.46
CA THR A 588 42.28 7.90 0.75
C THR A 588 42.38 6.73 -0.23
N SER A 589 41.30 6.12 -0.55
CA SER A 589 41.25 5.00 -1.50
C SER A 589 41.36 5.53 -2.93
N THR A 590 42.15 4.85 -3.74
CA THR A 590 42.32 5.16 -5.18
C THR A 590 41.36 4.37 -6.09
N LEU A 591 40.46 3.63 -5.53
CA LEU A 591 39.57 2.78 -6.32
C LEU A 591 38.71 3.55 -7.33
N PHE A 592 38.39 4.78 -7.02
CA PHE A 592 37.49 5.62 -7.85
C PHE A 592 38.26 6.74 -8.58
N ASP A 593 39.59 6.80 -8.50
CA ASP A 593 40.38 7.88 -9.12
C ASP A 593 40.17 7.97 -10.64
N ASN A 594 39.86 6.86 -11.29
CA ASN A 594 39.57 6.84 -12.73
C ASN A 594 38.12 7.27 -13.08
N VAL A 595 37.27 7.40 -12.08
CA VAL A 595 35.81 7.72 -12.26
C VAL A 595 35.55 9.18 -11.92
N VAL A 596 36.31 9.73 -11.02
CA VAL A 596 36.20 11.11 -10.52
C VAL A 596 37.31 11.93 -11.15
N GLU A 597 36.95 12.75 -12.14
CA GLU A 597 37.83 13.80 -12.66
C GLU A 597 38.02 14.85 -11.55
N ASP A 598 39.21 15.39 -11.41
CA ASP A 598 39.59 16.42 -10.39
C ASP A 598 39.36 15.95 -8.93
N ILE A 599 40.21 15.05 -8.47
CA ILE A 599 40.25 14.66 -7.06
C ILE A 599 40.75 15.83 -6.22
N GLU A 600 39.84 16.54 -5.59
CA GLU A 600 40.16 17.59 -4.64
C GLU A 600 40.81 17.00 -3.37
N ALA A 601 41.86 17.63 -2.88
CA ALA A 601 42.47 17.24 -1.62
C ALA A 601 41.50 17.40 -0.45
N PRO A 602 41.64 16.57 0.59
CA PRO A 602 40.84 16.73 1.81
C PRO A 602 40.95 18.17 2.36
N LEU A 603 39.83 18.64 2.93
CA LEU A 603 39.82 19.96 3.57
C LEU A 603 40.76 19.95 4.78
N ASP A 604 41.63 20.96 4.82
CA ASP A 604 42.49 21.23 5.97
C ASP A 604 41.90 22.32 6.85
N PHE A 605 41.73 22.05 8.14
CA PHE A 605 41.20 22.97 9.14
C PHE A 605 41.64 22.56 10.54
N GLU A 606 41.68 23.52 11.44
CA GLU A 606 41.98 23.26 12.84
C GLU A 606 40.90 22.38 13.49
N VAL A 607 41.34 21.47 14.34
CA VAL A 607 40.40 20.65 15.13
C VAL A 607 39.59 21.55 16.05
N TYR A 608 38.27 21.35 16.09
CA TYR A 608 37.38 22.13 16.93
C TYR A 608 36.19 21.32 17.43
N ASP A 609 35.66 21.79 18.55
CA ASP A 609 34.42 21.24 19.16
C ASP A 609 33.18 21.99 18.66
N ALA A 610 32.11 21.28 18.44
CA ALA A 610 30.84 21.84 18.02
C ALA A 610 29.68 21.25 18.84
N PHE A 611 28.92 22.11 19.51
CA PHE A 611 27.70 21.75 20.17
C PHE A 611 26.51 22.41 19.45
N ILE A 612 25.65 21.59 18.85
CA ILE A 612 24.56 22.03 18.00
C ILE A 612 23.22 21.53 18.53
N THR A 613 22.24 22.40 18.59
CA THR A 613 20.84 22.03 18.78
C THR A 613 20.07 22.28 17.49
N ASN A 614 19.18 21.34 17.14
CA ASN A 614 18.29 21.45 15.99
C ASN A 614 16.86 21.23 16.45
N THR A 615 16.05 22.27 16.46
CA THR A 615 14.63 22.23 16.83
C THR A 615 13.79 22.38 15.59
N MET A 616 12.89 21.42 15.34
CA MET A 616 11.96 21.46 14.23
C MET A 616 10.52 21.40 14.76
N LEU A 617 9.70 22.36 14.34
CA LEU A 617 8.27 22.35 14.50
C LEU A 617 7.64 22.03 13.16
N GLN A 618 7.00 20.87 13.07
CA GLN A 618 6.35 20.43 11.84
C GLN A 618 4.83 20.38 12.06
N TYR A 619 4.08 21.04 11.20
CA TYR A 619 2.63 21.06 11.28
C TYR A 619 1.97 20.73 9.95
N THR A 620 1.08 19.75 9.99
CA THR A 620 0.22 19.36 8.87
C THR A 620 -1.24 19.56 9.28
N PRO A 621 -1.86 20.68 8.87
CA PRO A 621 -3.26 20.93 9.19
C PRO A 621 -4.17 19.82 8.70
N GLY A 622 -5.18 19.45 9.49
CA GLY A 622 -6.15 18.43 9.11
C GLY A 622 -5.55 17.05 8.82
N GLN A 623 -4.43 16.70 9.44
CA GLN A 623 -3.78 15.39 9.31
C GLN A 623 -4.74 14.27 9.71
N LYS A 624 -5.17 13.46 8.75
CA LYS A 624 -6.00 12.30 9.02
C LYS A 624 -5.16 11.15 9.58
N TYR A 625 -5.79 10.29 10.38
CA TYR A 625 -5.13 9.11 10.92
C TYR A 625 -6.10 7.96 11.18
N LEU A 626 -5.51 6.76 11.24
CA LEU A 626 -6.15 5.53 11.72
C LEU A 626 -5.67 5.26 13.14
N ARG A 627 -6.54 4.77 13.98
CA ARG A 627 -6.20 4.27 15.32
C ARG A 627 -6.29 2.75 15.35
N GLU A 628 -5.16 2.09 15.55
CA GLU A 628 -5.06 0.68 15.87
C GLU A 628 -4.93 0.47 17.38
N PRO A 629 -5.10 -0.75 17.90
CA PRO A 629 -5.05 -1.02 19.34
C PRO A 629 -3.75 -0.58 20.04
N ASP A 630 -2.64 -0.60 19.32
CA ASP A 630 -1.29 -0.36 19.85
C ASP A 630 -0.56 0.83 19.21
N ARG A 631 -1.15 1.49 18.20
CA ARG A 631 -0.49 2.57 17.46
C ARG A 631 -1.45 3.46 16.69
N LYS A 632 -0.94 4.62 16.32
CA LYS A 632 -1.54 5.57 15.38
C LYS A 632 -0.83 5.48 14.02
N ILE A 633 -1.59 5.44 12.94
CA ILE A 633 -1.08 5.48 11.56
C ILE A 633 -1.54 6.77 10.91
N ARG A 634 -0.61 7.62 10.51
CA ARG A 634 -0.91 8.86 9.79
C ARG A 634 -1.32 8.57 8.35
N LEU A 635 -2.27 9.32 7.84
CA LEU A 635 -2.70 9.33 6.45
C LEU A 635 -2.31 10.66 5.80
N ASP A 636 -2.55 10.78 4.50
CA ASP A 636 -2.34 12.04 3.78
C ASP A 636 -3.26 13.16 4.27
N SER A 637 -2.81 14.39 4.07
CA SER A 637 -3.60 15.60 4.26
C SER A 637 -3.77 16.34 2.93
N LYS A 638 -4.89 17.06 2.80
CA LYS A 638 -5.09 17.97 1.66
C LYS A 638 -4.36 19.30 1.82
N TRP A 639 -3.81 19.58 2.99
CA TRP A 639 -3.12 20.80 3.32
C TRP A 639 -1.61 20.64 3.24
N PRO A 640 -0.85 21.73 3.05
CA PRO A 640 0.60 21.67 3.12
C PRO A 640 1.12 21.20 4.48
N THR A 641 2.28 20.60 4.47
CA THR A 641 3.09 20.41 5.68
C THR A 641 4.05 21.57 5.80
N PHE A 642 3.94 22.31 6.89
CA PHE A 642 4.85 23.41 7.23
C PHE A 642 5.91 22.91 8.20
N THR A 643 7.16 23.28 7.99
CA THR A 643 8.27 22.97 8.89
C THR A 643 9.04 24.24 9.20
N LEU A 644 9.12 24.57 10.48
CA LEU A 644 10.02 25.60 10.98
C LEU A 644 11.22 24.91 11.62
N ARG A 645 12.43 25.19 11.14
CA ARG A 645 13.68 24.67 11.67
C ARG A 645 14.50 25.79 12.26
N HIS A 646 14.98 25.61 13.49
CA HIS A 646 16.00 26.41 14.12
C HIS A 646 17.20 25.55 14.47
N GLN A 647 18.37 25.89 13.95
CA GLN A 647 19.65 25.24 14.25
C GLN A 647 20.55 26.27 14.91
N LYS A 648 21.13 25.92 16.06
CA LYS A 648 21.98 26.79 16.83
C LYS A 648 23.27 26.09 17.23
N GLY A 649 24.39 26.73 16.90
CA GLY A 649 25.73 26.45 17.47
C GLY A 649 25.90 27.25 18.77
N TRP A 650 26.30 26.59 19.83
CA TRP A 650 26.43 27.16 21.18
C TRP A 650 27.86 27.28 21.59
N LYS A 651 28.43 28.51 21.59
CA LYS A 651 29.79 28.76 22.01
C LYS A 651 30.00 28.47 23.50
N GLY A 652 31.09 27.79 23.81
CA GLY A 652 31.50 27.46 25.18
C GLY A 652 30.75 26.29 25.84
N VAL A 653 29.61 25.83 25.28
CA VAL A 653 28.90 24.66 25.80
C VAL A 653 29.70 23.40 25.45
N LEU A 654 30.10 22.63 26.46
CA LEU A 654 30.99 21.45 26.31
C LEU A 654 32.27 21.74 25.52
N GLY A 655 32.83 22.97 25.62
CA GLY A 655 34.00 23.36 24.88
C GLY A 655 33.78 23.82 23.45
N SER A 656 32.56 23.96 23.01
CA SER A 656 32.21 24.31 21.63
C SER A 656 32.79 25.66 21.18
N ASP A 657 33.37 25.68 19.99
CA ASP A 657 34.01 26.80 19.35
C ASP A 657 33.10 27.58 18.38
N ILE A 658 31.88 27.09 18.16
CA ILE A 658 30.96 27.63 17.16
C ILE A 658 29.85 28.48 17.77
N ASP A 659 29.48 29.60 17.09
CA ASP A 659 28.39 30.48 17.45
C ASP A 659 27.63 30.89 16.19
N PHE A 660 26.48 30.25 15.96
CA PHE A 660 25.62 30.64 14.86
C PHE A 660 24.16 30.30 15.16
N ASP A 661 23.24 30.98 14.49
CA ASP A 661 21.81 30.67 14.48
C ASP A 661 21.32 30.64 13.03
N PHE A 662 20.71 29.53 12.64
CA PHE A 662 20.08 29.34 11.34
C PHE A 662 18.60 29.08 11.51
N LEU A 663 17.78 29.80 10.76
CA LEU A 663 16.32 29.65 10.73
C LEU A 663 15.87 29.33 9.31
N ALA A 664 15.01 28.32 9.16
CA ALA A 664 14.39 27.98 7.88
C ALA A 664 12.90 27.68 8.04
N LEU A 665 12.12 28.11 7.07
CA LEU A 665 10.70 27.77 6.90
C LEU A 665 10.54 27.00 5.60
N GLU A 666 9.83 25.88 5.67
CA GLU A 666 9.55 24.99 4.55
C GLU A 666 8.05 24.73 4.45
N ALA A 667 7.52 24.65 3.25
CA ALA A 667 6.15 24.26 2.96
C ALA A 667 6.16 23.27 1.79
N ARG A 668 5.60 22.08 1.99
CA ARG A 668 5.50 21.05 0.95
C ARG A 668 4.09 20.48 0.85
N GLN A 669 3.65 20.20 -0.38
CA GLN A 669 2.33 19.64 -0.63
C GLN A 669 2.29 18.91 -1.98
N THR A 670 1.44 17.88 -2.05
CA THR A 670 1.03 17.28 -3.32
C THR A 670 -0.45 17.58 -3.56
N ILE A 671 -0.74 18.25 -4.68
CA ILE A 671 -2.09 18.63 -5.10
C ILE A 671 -2.52 17.69 -6.23
N ARG A 672 -3.72 17.12 -6.10
CA ARG A 672 -4.31 16.25 -7.12
C ARG A 672 -5.24 17.05 -8.02
N PHE A 673 -4.91 17.15 -9.30
CA PHE A 673 -5.69 17.85 -10.34
C PHE A 673 -6.61 16.91 -11.12
N GLY A 674 -7.19 15.93 -10.44
CA GLY A 674 -8.12 14.99 -11.06
C GLY A 674 -7.45 14.21 -12.20
N VAL A 675 -8.05 14.24 -13.38
CA VAL A 675 -7.53 13.53 -14.57
C VAL A 675 -6.25 14.14 -15.15
N LEU A 676 -5.93 15.38 -14.78
CA LEU A 676 -4.71 16.04 -15.26
C LEU A 676 -3.46 15.63 -14.51
N GLY A 677 -3.61 14.89 -13.40
CA GLY A 677 -2.46 14.35 -12.67
C GLY A 677 -2.23 14.96 -11.30
N ASN A 678 -0.98 14.90 -10.85
CA ASN A 678 -0.56 15.34 -9.51
C ASN A 678 0.57 16.34 -9.62
N SER A 679 0.50 17.39 -8.81
CA SER A 679 1.49 18.45 -8.72
C SER A 679 2.08 18.45 -7.31
N SER A 680 3.39 18.24 -7.19
CA SER A 680 4.11 18.34 -5.92
C SER A 680 5.01 19.57 -5.93
N TYR A 681 5.04 20.28 -4.83
CA TYR A 681 5.95 21.41 -4.67
C TYR A 681 6.58 21.42 -3.27
N GLU A 682 7.76 22.00 -3.21
CA GLU A 682 8.47 22.36 -1.99
C GLU A 682 8.98 23.80 -2.09
N LEU A 683 8.65 24.60 -1.10
CA LEU A 683 9.13 25.97 -0.96
C LEU A 683 9.89 26.05 0.36
N LYS A 684 11.11 26.55 0.32
CA LYS A 684 11.96 26.70 1.49
C LYS A 684 12.61 28.09 1.46
N ALA A 685 12.57 28.77 2.60
CA ALA A 685 13.30 30.02 2.81
C ALA A 685 14.15 29.87 4.07
N GLY A 686 15.39 30.32 4.02
CA GLY A 686 16.30 30.19 5.15
C GLY A 686 17.28 31.35 5.24
N GLN A 687 17.72 31.60 6.46
CA GLN A 687 18.79 32.58 6.71
C GLN A 687 19.54 32.27 7.99
N PHE A 688 20.78 32.67 8.02
CA PHE A 688 21.55 32.78 9.25
C PHE A 688 21.24 34.11 9.92
N ILE A 689 20.82 34.06 11.18
CA ILE A 689 20.50 35.23 12.00
C ILE A 689 21.75 35.68 12.73
N ASN A 690 22.62 34.75 13.10
CA ASN A 690 23.92 34.93 13.72
C ASN A 690 24.95 34.09 12.96
N THR A 691 26.14 34.71 12.71
CA THR A 691 27.27 34.08 12.03
C THR A 691 28.61 34.36 12.70
N ASN A 692 28.60 34.67 14.03
CA ASN A 692 29.78 35.11 14.76
C ASN A 692 30.96 34.14 14.63
N ASP A 693 30.74 32.87 14.88
CA ASP A 693 31.72 31.78 14.73
C ASP A 693 31.10 30.64 13.90
N LEU A 694 30.56 30.97 12.72
CA LEU A 694 30.04 30.02 11.77
C LEU A 694 31.19 29.42 10.94
N ARG A 695 31.34 28.10 10.99
CA ARG A 695 32.38 27.38 10.25
C ARG A 695 31.85 26.89 8.89
N PHE A 696 32.78 26.75 7.93
CA PHE A 696 32.43 26.33 6.55
C PHE A 696 31.63 25.01 6.50
N ILE A 697 31.89 24.09 7.42
CA ILE A 697 31.17 22.82 7.50
C ILE A 697 29.66 23.03 7.75
N ASP A 698 29.26 24.09 8.43
CA ASP A 698 27.87 24.41 8.81
C ASP A 698 27.16 25.37 7.85
N PHE A 699 27.79 25.77 6.73
CA PHE A 699 27.15 26.59 5.71
C PHE A 699 25.97 25.87 5.08
N MET A 700 24.96 26.60 4.64
CA MET A 700 23.91 26.05 3.81
C MET A 700 24.47 25.64 2.44
N ARG A 701 24.16 24.43 2.01
CA ARG A 701 24.63 23.85 0.75
C ARG A 701 23.47 23.52 -0.16
N PHE A 702 23.66 23.81 -1.43
CA PHE A 702 22.81 23.40 -2.53
C PHE A 702 23.60 22.41 -3.37
N ARG A 703 23.00 21.28 -3.61
CA ARG A 703 23.63 20.14 -4.25
C ARG A 703 23.96 20.43 -5.72
N GLU A 704 25.14 20.02 -6.17
CA GLU A 704 25.46 19.87 -7.58
C GLU A 704 24.61 18.76 -8.22
N SER A 705 24.28 18.90 -9.51
CA SER A 705 23.52 17.89 -10.23
C SER A 705 24.36 16.66 -10.53
N ASP A 706 23.78 15.47 -10.45
CA ASP A 706 24.44 14.27 -10.95
C ASP A 706 24.55 14.34 -12.49
N PRO A 707 25.70 13.94 -13.08
CA PRO A 707 25.88 14.11 -14.53
C PRO A 707 24.86 13.40 -15.42
N ILE A 708 24.40 12.22 -15.02
CA ILE A 708 23.54 11.36 -15.82
C ILE A 708 22.20 11.11 -15.12
N LEU A 709 22.19 11.04 -13.80
CA LEU A 709 21.02 10.65 -13.01
C LEU A 709 20.16 11.86 -12.67
N LEU A 710 18.84 11.72 -12.86
CA LEU A 710 17.88 12.66 -12.29
C LEU A 710 17.76 12.35 -10.79
N SER A 711 18.10 13.30 -9.97
CA SER A 711 17.86 13.25 -8.54
C SER A 711 16.44 13.75 -8.22
N ASP A 712 16.00 13.53 -6.97
CA ASP A 712 14.65 13.95 -6.56
C ASP A 712 14.38 15.43 -6.90
N PRO A 713 13.52 15.73 -7.88
CA PRO A 713 13.32 17.10 -8.35
C PRO A 713 12.56 17.98 -7.34
N THR A 714 12.08 17.42 -6.23
CA THR A 714 11.42 18.20 -5.18
C THR A 714 12.41 18.73 -4.14
N GLN A 715 13.65 18.22 -4.13
CA GLN A 715 14.67 18.58 -3.13
C GLN A 715 16.01 18.99 -3.73
N THR A 716 16.21 18.78 -5.03
CA THR A 716 17.50 18.99 -5.68
C THR A 716 17.34 19.67 -7.03
N PHE A 717 18.34 20.44 -7.42
CA PHE A 717 18.47 20.99 -8.74
C PHE A 717 19.17 19.99 -9.67
N ASN A 718 18.68 19.87 -10.89
CA ASN A 718 19.13 18.84 -11.83
C ASN A 718 19.94 19.37 -13.02
N ALA A 719 20.20 20.68 -13.09
CA ALA A 719 21.12 21.30 -14.06
C ALA A 719 22.06 22.32 -13.41
N LEU A 720 22.21 22.29 -12.09
CA LEU A 720 23.19 23.08 -11.36
C LEU A 720 24.55 22.36 -11.46
N ASP A 721 25.54 22.98 -12.06
CA ASP A 721 26.83 22.37 -12.39
C ASP A 721 27.93 22.54 -11.30
N THR A 722 27.55 23.10 -10.17
CA THR A 722 28.49 23.29 -9.05
C THR A 722 27.74 23.24 -7.72
N SER A 723 28.38 22.67 -6.71
CA SER A 723 27.90 22.73 -5.33
C SER A 723 28.01 24.14 -4.77
N LEU A 724 26.87 24.78 -4.57
CA LEU A 724 26.77 26.12 -4.03
C LEU A 724 26.69 26.11 -2.51
N THR A 725 27.38 27.05 -1.88
CA THR A 725 27.29 27.30 -0.45
C THR A 725 26.86 28.74 -0.17
N THR A 726 26.06 28.96 0.88
CA THR A 726 25.69 30.31 1.29
C THR A 726 25.56 30.46 2.80
N THR A 727 25.89 31.64 3.27
CA THR A 727 25.59 32.13 4.63
C THR A 727 24.50 33.21 4.62
N LYS A 728 23.99 33.53 3.44
CA LYS A 728 23.03 34.60 3.20
C LYS A 728 21.60 34.10 3.11
N PRO A 729 20.62 34.98 3.26
CA PRO A 729 19.21 34.61 3.06
C PRO A 729 18.98 34.08 1.67
N PHE A 730 18.17 33.02 1.58
CA PHE A 730 17.83 32.37 0.32
C PHE A 730 16.37 31.94 0.27
N ILE A 731 15.87 31.80 -0.95
CA ILE A 731 14.59 31.17 -1.26
C ILE A 731 14.83 30.09 -2.29
N GLU A 732 14.33 28.90 -2.00
CA GLU A 732 14.41 27.71 -2.81
C GLU A 732 13.00 27.21 -3.12
N PHE A 733 12.68 26.93 -4.38
CA PHE A 733 11.40 26.42 -4.82
C PHE A 733 11.61 25.27 -5.79
N HIS A 734 10.91 24.19 -5.57
CA HIS A 734 10.86 23.02 -6.43
C HIS A 734 9.43 22.67 -6.79
N HIS A 735 9.22 22.23 -8.01
CA HIS A 735 7.93 21.80 -8.49
C HIS A 735 8.06 20.66 -9.49
N ILE A 736 7.20 19.64 -9.35
CA ILE A 736 7.05 18.57 -10.34
C ILE A 736 5.58 18.27 -10.55
N HIS A 737 5.18 18.11 -11.80
CA HIS A 737 3.85 17.70 -12.24
C HIS A 737 3.90 16.39 -12.99
N HIS A 738 3.25 15.36 -12.48
CA HIS A 738 3.03 14.08 -13.15
C HIS A 738 1.68 14.10 -13.83
N PHE A 739 1.67 14.12 -15.16
CA PHE A 739 0.43 14.12 -15.97
C PHE A 739 -0.30 12.78 -15.97
N ASN A 740 0.30 11.72 -15.41
CA ASN A 740 -0.29 10.38 -15.30
C ASN A 740 -0.93 9.85 -16.60
N GLY A 741 -0.37 10.26 -17.75
CA GLY A 741 -0.86 9.89 -19.08
C GLY A 741 -1.95 10.80 -19.65
N ALA A 742 -2.34 11.87 -18.98
CA ALA A 742 -3.37 12.80 -19.48
C ALA A 742 -3.05 13.39 -20.87
N LEU A 743 -1.78 13.56 -21.21
CA LEU A 743 -1.34 14.05 -22.48
C LEU A 743 -1.18 12.93 -23.52
N ILE A 744 -0.32 11.95 -23.26
CA ILE A 744 0.08 10.92 -24.23
C ILE A 744 -1.03 9.91 -24.51
N ASN A 745 -1.83 9.54 -23.51
CA ASN A 745 -2.85 8.52 -23.72
C ASN A 745 -4.03 8.96 -24.59
N ASN A 746 -4.13 10.25 -24.88
CA ASN A 746 -5.08 10.77 -25.87
C ASN A 746 -4.61 10.61 -27.32
N ILE A 747 -3.34 10.26 -27.53
CA ILE A 747 -2.75 10.09 -28.85
C ILE A 747 -2.86 8.61 -29.25
N PRO A 748 -3.55 8.27 -30.38
CA PRO A 748 -3.62 6.90 -30.86
C PRO A 748 -2.22 6.29 -31.05
N LEU A 749 -2.08 5.00 -30.75
CA LEU A 749 -0.83 4.23 -30.71
C LEU A 749 0.07 4.55 -29.51
N LEU A 750 0.27 5.81 -29.11
CA LEU A 750 1.08 6.16 -27.96
C LEU A 750 0.44 5.73 -26.63
N ASN A 751 -0.88 5.64 -26.58
CA ASN A 751 -1.60 5.11 -25.40
C ASN A 751 -1.18 3.66 -25.05
N LYS A 752 -0.78 2.85 -26.03
CA LYS A 752 -0.31 1.47 -25.83
C LYS A 752 1.09 1.40 -25.21
N THR A 753 1.87 2.46 -25.32
CA THR A 753 3.25 2.50 -24.80
C THR A 753 3.30 2.59 -23.28
N ARG A 754 2.21 3.06 -22.62
CA ARG A 754 2.13 3.34 -21.18
C ARG A 754 3.16 4.38 -20.70
N ILE A 755 3.63 5.21 -21.60
CA ILE A 755 4.53 6.31 -21.26
C ILE A 755 3.71 7.41 -20.58
N LYS A 756 4.26 7.97 -19.51
CA LYS A 756 3.71 9.10 -18.77
C LYS A 756 4.61 10.30 -18.99
N THR A 757 4.03 11.48 -19.07
CA THR A 757 4.77 12.73 -19.14
C THR A 757 4.87 13.37 -17.77
N ILE A 758 5.99 14.01 -17.54
CA ILE A 758 6.18 14.90 -16.40
C ILE A 758 6.75 16.24 -16.88
N ALA A 759 6.57 17.27 -16.08
CA ALA A 759 7.23 18.54 -16.22
C ALA A 759 7.48 19.14 -14.85
N GLY A 760 8.51 19.96 -14.72
CA GLY A 760 8.79 20.60 -13.43
C GLY A 760 9.68 21.81 -13.59
N ALA A 761 9.92 22.47 -12.46
CA ALA A 761 10.72 23.68 -12.36
C ALA A 761 11.44 23.75 -11.02
N GLY A 762 12.62 24.34 -11.01
CA GLY A 762 13.38 24.68 -9.81
C GLY A 762 13.80 26.15 -9.83
N VAL A 763 13.82 26.82 -8.69
CA VAL A 763 14.31 28.19 -8.54
C VAL A 763 15.11 28.31 -7.25
N LEU A 764 16.32 28.88 -7.34
CA LEU A 764 17.10 29.29 -6.20
C LEU A 764 17.42 30.79 -6.33
N TRP A 765 17.14 31.53 -5.28
CA TRP A 765 17.40 32.96 -5.25
C TRP A 765 18.13 33.34 -3.95
N ILE A 766 19.29 34.00 -4.10
CA ILE A 766 20.12 34.51 -3.00
C ILE A 766 20.29 36.04 -3.21
N PRO A 767 19.34 36.85 -2.69
CA PRO A 767 19.25 38.29 -3.03
C PRO A 767 20.53 39.07 -2.77
N SER A 768 21.17 38.85 -1.61
CA SER A 768 22.37 39.58 -1.18
C SER A 768 23.62 39.26 -2.00
N GLN A 769 23.63 38.14 -2.72
CA GLN A 769 24.68 37.75 -3.66
C GLN A 769 24.33 38.07 -5.11
N SER A 770 23.14 38.67 -5.36
CA SER A 770 22.55 38.87 -6.69
C SER A 770 22.55 37.59 -7.53
N PHE A 771 22.49 36.45 -6.83
CA PHE A 771 22.51 35.13 -7.45
C PHE A 771 21.07 34.64 -7.66
N ARG A 772 20.78 34.23 -8.89
CA ARG A 772 19.54 33.56 -9.26
C ARG A 772 19.89 32.37 -10.12
N TYR A 773 19.32 31.24 -9.79
CA TYR A 773 19.31 30.02 -10.58
C TYR A 773 17.87 29.63 -10.84
N GLN A 774 17.60 29.13 -12.04
CA GLN A 774 16.31 28.59 -12.43
C GLN A 774 16.50 27.42 -13.37
N GLU A 775 15.64 26.41 -13.26
CA GLU A 775 15.62 25.28 -14.17
C GLU A 775 14.20 24.91 -14.54
N LEU A 776 14.05 24.36 -15.74
CA LEU A 776 12.84 23.74 -16.24
C LEU A 776 13.19 22.37 -16.78
N PHE A 777 12.33 21.41 -16.56
CA PHE A 777 12.53 20.09 -17.13
C PHE A 777 11.22 19.49 -17.63
N VAL A 778 11.37 18.62 -18.63
CA VAL A 778 10.30 17.75 -19.13
C VAL A 778 10.83 16.33 -19.21
N GLY A 779 9.96 15.37 -18.99
CA GLY A 779 10.39 13.98 -18.97
C GLY A 779 9.32 13.01 -19.44
N LEU A 780 9.79 11.83 -19.80
CA LEU A 780 8.99 10.67 -20.16
C LEU A 780 9.33 9.51 -19.22
N GLU A 781 8.32 8.96 -18.58
CA GLU A 781 8.46 7.84 -17.66
C GLU A 781 7.68 6.63 -18.10
N ARG A 782 8.20 5.44 -17.82
CA ARG A 782 7.49 4.19 -18.02
C ARG A 782 7.69 3.26 -16.84
N VAL A 783 6.59 2.64 -16.39
CA VAL A 783 6.60 1.68 -15.28
C VAL A 783 6.57 0.26 -15.84
N PHE A 784 7.52 -0.55 -15.40
CA PHE A 784 7.67 -1.96 -15.76
C PHE A 784 7.36 -2.84 -14.56
N LYS A 785 6.77 -4.01 -14.80
CA LYS A 785 6.63 -5.05 -13.79
C LYS A 785 7.93 -5.85 -13.71
N VAL A 786 8.60 -5.85 -12.57
CA VAL A 786 9.85 -6.62 -12.32
C VAL A 786 9.57 -7.84 -11.43
N GLY A 787 8.38 -7.97 -10.94
CA GLY A 787 7.93 -9.09 -10.10
C GLY A 787 6.48 -8.91 -9.69
N ALA A 788 5.97 -9.78 -8.81
CA ALA A 788 4.59 -9.64 -8.30
C ALA A 788 4.39 -8.29 -7.61
N ARG A 789 5.39 -7.91 -6.82
CA ARG A 789 5.28 -6.81 -5.87
C ARG A 789 6.25 -5.66 -6.14
N ARG A 790 7.07 -5.78 -7.18
CA ARG A 790 8.04 -4.75 -7.55
C ARG A 790 7.72 -4.17 -8.91
N ARG A 791 7.81 -2.87 -9.01
CA ARG A 791 7.71 -2.10 -10.23
C ARG A 791 9.00 -1.32 -10.40
N LEU A 792 9.54 -1.30 -11.61
CA LEU A 792 10.66 -0.46 -12.00
C LEU A 792 10.08 0.70 -12.81
N ARG A 793 10.31 1.90 -12.36
CA ARG A 793 10.04 3.11 -13.13
C ARG A 793 11.35 3.54 -13.78
N LEU A 794 11.35 3.66 -15.09
CA LEU A 794 12.43 4.25 -15.86
C LEU A 794 11.96 5.58 -16.43
N GLY A 795 12.80 6.57 -16.36
CA GLY A 795 12.53 7.91 -16.87
C GLY A 795 13.69 8.46 -17.67
N THR A 796 13.34 9.34 -18.62
CA THR A 796 14.30 10.15 -19.38
C THR A 796 13.82 11.59 -19.36
N TYR A 797 14.74 12.51 -19.15
CA TYR A 797 14.42 13.91 -18.89
C TYR A 797 15.36 14.84 -19.62
N PHE A 798 14.81 15.94 -20.07
CA PHE A 798 15.56 17.06 -20.62
C PHE A 798 15.42 18.23 -19.65
N VAL A 799 16.53 18.69 -19.10
CA VAL A 799 16.62 19.74 -18.10
C VAL A 799 17.38 20.91 -18.70
N VAL A 800 16.85 22.10 -18.54
CA VAL A 800 17.51 23.35 -18.96
C VAL A 800 17.64 24.24 -17.74
N GLY A 801 18.86 24.58 -17.38
CA GLY A 801 19.18 25.50 -16.30
C GLY A 801 19.65 26.86 -16.84
N ASP A 802 19.51 27.88 -15.99
CA ASP A 802 20.06 29.22 -16.21
C ASP A 802 20.48 29.83 -14.88
N ALA A 803 21.69 30.39 -14.81
CA ALA A 803 22.21 31.00 -13.62
C ALA A 803 22.91 32.32 -13.93
N THR A 804 22.81 33.30 -13.05
CA THR A 804 23.43 34.62 -13.21
C THR A 804 24.95 34.59 -13.27
N ASN A 805 25.60 33.54 -12.74
CA ASN A 805 27.05 33.35 -12.79
C ASN A 805 27.51 32.33 -13.83
N GLY A 806 26.60 31.83 -14.67
CA GLY A 806 26.88 30.79 -15.66
C GLY A 806 26.95 29.37 -15.10
N ALA A 807 26.71 29.17 -13.81
CA ALA A 807 26.74 27.85 -13.16
C ALA A 807 25.47 27.04 -13.46
N ALA A 808 25.11 26.89 -14.74
CA ALA A 808 23.96 26.14 -15.19
C ALA A 808 24.15 25.56 -16.59
N ASN A 809 23.65 24.35 -16.79
CA ASN A 809 23.80 23.59 -18.02
C ASN A 809 22.46 23.12 -18.59
N THR A 810 22.54 22.62 -19.82
CA THR A 810 21.44 21.85 -20.42
C THR A 810 21.82 20.38 -20.39
N GLU A 811 21.00 19.57 -19.74
CA GLU A 811 21.33 18.21 -19.40
C GLU A 811 20.26 17.22 -19.89
N PHE A 812 20.72 16.03 -20.28
CA PHE A 812 19.86 14.89 -20.51
C PHE A 812 20.06 13.90 -19.37
N LYS A 813 18.99 13.62 -18.63
CA LYS A 813 19.02 12.78 -17.43
C LYS A 813 18.20 11.50 -17.61
N ILE A 814 18.59 10.48 -16.88
CA ILE A 814 17.82 9.25 -16.75
C ILE A 814 17.47 9.04 -15.28
N SER A 815 16.37 8.39 -15.01
CA SER A 815 16.05 7.91 -13.67
C SER A 815 15.65 6.46 -13.69
N PHE A 816 15.93 5.78 -12.60
CA PHE A 816 15.34 4.50 -12.27
C PHE A 816 14.89 4.51 -10.81
N ASP A 817 13.71 3.97 -10.57
CA ASP A 817 13.15 3.89 -9.24
C ASP A 817 12.39 2.59 -9.08
N ILE A 818 12.50 1.97 -7.91
CA ILE A 818 11.83 0.73 -7.59
C ILE A 818 10.72 1.00 -6.59
N ILE A 819 9.48 0.87 -7.04
CA ILE A 819 8.35 0.90 -6.12
C ILE A 819 8.24 -0.45 -5.41
N ASP A 820 8.25 -0.40 -4.09
CA ASP A 820 7.91 -1.53 -3.25
C ASP A 820 6.39 -1.55 -3.03
N LEU A 821 5.72 -2.57 -3.54
CA LEU A 821 4.27 -2.73 -3.40
C LEU A 821 3.81 -2.88 -1.94
N TRP A 822 4.69 -3.30 -1.05
CA TRP A 822 4.40 -3.37 0.37
C TRP A 822 4.27 -1.99 1.00
N LYS A 823 5.10 -1.06 0.58
CA LYS A 823 5.04 0.34 1.00
C LYS A 823 4.01 1.12 0.19
N ARG A 824 3.63 0.61 -1.00
CA ARG A 824 2.74 1.27 -1.96
C ARG A 824 3.14 2.71 -2.28
N ASP A 825 4.43 2.93 -2.29
CA ASP A 825 5.03 4.26 -2.47
C ASP A 825 6.23 4.20 -3.41
N TRP A 826 6.57 5.33 -3.99
CA TRP A 826 7.78 5.48 -4.79
C TRP A 826 8.90 6.01 -3.89
N SER A 827 10.08 5.44 -4.01
CA SER A 827 11.26 5.89 -3.28
C SER A 827 11.93 7.04 -4.04
N PHE A 828 11.36 8.20 -4.03
CA PHE A 828 12.10 9.39 -4.40
C PHE A 828 12.73 10.01 -3.18
#